data_753b6c8bafbcbe8f96be4d03d46010be
#
_entry.id   753b6c8bafbcbe8f96be4d03d46010be
#
_cell.length_a   1.000
_cell.length_b   1.000
_cell.length_c   1.000
_cell.angle_alpha   90.00
_cell.angle_beta   90.00
_cell.angle_gamma   90.00
#
_symmetry.space_group_name_H-M   'P 1'
#
loop_
_entity.id
_entity.type
_entity.pdbx_description
1 polymer ?
#
loop_
_entity_poly.entity_id
_entity_poly.type
_entity_poly.pdbx_seq_one_letter_code
_entity_poly.pdbx_strand_id
1 'polypeptide(L)'
;MSLANHPKFLLSVLIALTVAACSKAPSDVEWRHYNGDIGGTKFSELDQINTSNVKDLELVWRYRVPDFVEGKNTAIQTNPLMANGILYLITVGQKIVAMKPDTAEELWMFDPYNGSGATGKTRAMLYWEDGDKKRIFFGADNGYYCLDAGTGQLVENFAEGGRLDLTKNLDHDDIARRFDARGPGVIYENLLILGGSVGEGPRQANPGHIRAFDIRTGERKWIFHTVPHPGEFGYETWSSDSYKYVGGANAWGGIVLDEERGMVFMGTGSATYDHWGGNRVGDNLFANCVLALNAETGERIWHYQTVHHDLWDYDLPTPPTLITLVKDGKQIDAVAQPSKMGHLFVLDRETGEPIFGVEERPVEISEIPGEYTAPTQPFPIKPLAYTDQDFTLDDVTDLNPEARAYVLEQLKEFKLAPIFTPPGFQKLVMAPQFNGGSEWPGAAFDPADNTLYINSSNEAEWISMREAKVENEISYPALGERIYQAVCSNCHQMDAVGELNGVAFPALRTVSERLSRDEVMKIVTEGKGQMPSWASFLEIEREAMLAFLFNDRHDETIDTENLQFTWTGNIPYLSTGHHDFHDEEGYPINKRPWGQLHAIDMNTGDFKWSVPLGTYPALEAKGYEPTGTFNIGGPVVTAGGLVFIGATLDERFRAFDKTTGEELWYYQMDGSGYAAPSTFMYEGRQYVVIAGGGGGIHQTTTSDSYYCFALP
;
A
#
# COMPACT_ATOMS: atom_id res chain seq x y z
N MET A 1 59.29 -84.80 -0.42
CA MET A 1 58.81 -83.79 0.53
C MET A 1 58.86 -82.47 -0.17
N SER A 2 57.83 -82.03 -0.81
CA SER A 2 57.75 -80.76 -1.46
C SER A 2 56.25 -80.41 -1.65
N LEU A 3 55.82 -79.39 -0.99
CA LEU A 3 54.44 -78.85 -1.10
C LEU A 3 54.41 -77.80 -2.16
N ALA A 4 53.55 -78.01 -3.13
CA ALA A 4 53.29 -77.10 -4.25
C ALA A 4 52.28 -76.04 -3.80
N ASN A 5 52.59 -74.74 -4.04
CA ASN A 5 51.70 -73.60 -3.90
C ASN A 5 50.95 -73.36 -5.23
N HIS A 6 49.62 -73.34 -5.19
CA HIS A 6 48.78 -72.80 -6.25
C HIS A 6 48.25 -71.40 -5.86
N PRO A 7 48.31 -70.40 -6.77
CA PRO A 7 47.65 -69.11 -6.51
C PRO A 7 46.19 -69.20 -6.96
N LYS A 8 45.27 -68.84 -6.08
CA LYS A 8 43.86 -68.64 -6.43
C LYS A 8 43.66 -67.26 -7.07
N PHE A 9 43.23 -67.24 -8.31
CA PHE A 9 42.71 -66.04 -8.96
C PHE A 9 41.32 -65.69 -8.36
N LEU A 10 41.19 -64.53 -7.70
CA LEU A 10 39.94 -63.94 -7.31
C LEU A 10 39.47 -63.04 -8.46
N LEU A 11 38.39 -63.45 -9.10
CA LEU A 11 37.68 -62.64 -10.11
C LEU A 11 36.72 -61.69 -9.36
N SER A 12 37.09 -60.42 -9.24
CA SER A 12 36.21 -59.38 -8.67
C SER A 12 35.23 -58.93 -9.74
N VAL A 13 33.98 -59.32 -9.61
CA VAL A 13 32.89 -58.79 -10.41
C VAL A 13 32.46 -57.44 -9.82
N LEU A 14 32.79 -56.34 -10.50
CA LEU A 14 32.34 -55.00 -10.17
C LEU A 14 30.88 -54.85 -10.67
N ILE A 15 29.90 -54.96 -9.77
CA ILE A 15 28.51 -54.62 -10.05
C ILE A 15 28.42 -53.08 -9.97
N ALA A 16 28.35 -52.42 -11.11
CA ALA A 16 28.00 -51.01 -11.19
C ALA A 16 26.50 -50.87 -10.88
N LEU A 17 26.13 -50.47 -9.68
CA LEU A 17 24.80 -50.00 -9.36
C LEU A 17 24.63 -48.59 -10.01
N THR A 18 23.99 -48.56 -11.16
CA THR A 18 23.41 -47.32 -11.67
C THR A 18 22.24 -46.95 -10.75
N VAL A 19 22.48 -46.06 -9.81
CA VAL A 19 21.41 -45.36 -9.11
C VAL A 19 20.76 -44.45 -10.16
N ALA A 20 19.65 -44.91 -10.74
CA ALA A 20 18.73 -44.03 -11.43
C ALA A 20 18.16 -43.10 -10.36
N ALA A 21 18.71 -41.89 -10.24
CA ALA A 21 18.06 -40.83 -9.55
C ALA A 21 16.73 -40.59 -10.30
N CYS A 22 15.63 -41.14 -9.78
CA CYS A 22 14.33 -40.60 -10.08
C CYS A 22 14.37 -39.16 -9.62
N SER A 23 14.63 -38.20 -10.49
CA SER A 23 14.24 -36.84 -10.30
C SER A 23 12.72 -36.87 -10.13
N LYS A 24 12.24 -36.73 -8.88
CA LYS A 24 10.88 -36.32 -8.67
C LYS A 24 10.68 -35.12 -9.60
N ALA A 25 9.63 -35.16 -10.43
CA ALA A 25 9.18 -33.95 -11.10
C ALA A 25 9.12 -32.84 -10.01
N PRO A 26 9.62 -31.64 -10.30
CA PRO A 26 9.53 -30.57 -9.31
C PRO A 26 8.09 -30.53 -8.82
N SER A 27 7.89 -30.67 -7.50
CA SER A 27 6.56 -30.47 -6.92
C SER A 27 6.11 -29.06 -7.35
N ASP A 28 4.86 -28.93 -7.81
CA ASP A 28 4.32 -27.63 -8.18
C ASP A 28 4.57 -26.64 -7.03
N VAL A 29 5.42 -25.65 -7.30
CA VAL A 29 5.72 -24.59 -6.35
C VAL A 29 4.63 -23.55 -6.52
N GLU A 30 3.81 -23.38 -5.50
CA GLU A 30 2.66 -22.50 -5.53
C GLU A 30 3.00 -21.10 -4.97
N TRP A 31 2.11 -20.13 -5.19
CA TRP A 31 2.18 -18.78 -4.65
C TRP A 31 0.95 -18.54 -3.78
N ARG A 32 0.95 -19.15 -2.58
CA ARG A 32 -0.23 -19.22 -1.68
C ARG A 32 -0.45 -17.98 -0.82
N HIS A 33 0.57 -17.13 -0.71
CA HIS A 33 0.54 -15.93 0.12
C HIS A 33 0.70 -14.68 -0.75
N TYR A 34 0.09 -13.58 -0.34
CA TYR A 34 0.20 -12.28 -1.00
C TYR A 34 1.68 -11.90 -1.28
N ASN A 35 2.55 -12.10 -0.31
CA ASN A 35 3.97 -11.76 -0.37
C ASN A 35 4.88 -12.94 -0.73
N GLY A 36 4.37 -13.97 -1.40
CA GLY A 36 5.11 -15.19 -1.70
C GLY A 36 5.12 -16.17 -0.55
N ASP A 37 5.52 -15.72 0.61
CA ASP A 37 5.49 -16.46 1.87
C ASP A 37 4.84 -15.64 2.99
N ILE A 38 4.69 -16.26 4.16
CA ILE A 38 4.03 -15.66 5.32
C ILE A 38 4.88 -14.61 6.03
N GLY A 39 6.20 -14.65 5.83
CA GLY A 39 7.19 -13.69 6.34
C GLY A 39 7.38 -12.46 5.44
N GLY A 40 6.77 -12.47 4.25
CA GLY A 40 6.76 -11.32 3.35
C GLY A 40 7.99 -11.14 2.49
N THR A 41 8.75 -12.22 2.20
CA THR A 41 10.02 -12.09 1.46
C THR A 41 9.88 -11.81 -0.02
N LYS A 42 8.74 -12.15 -0.64
CA LYS A 42 8.55 -12.09 -2.11
C LYS A 42 9.68 -12.76 -2.89
N PHE A 43 10.24 -13.81 -2.30
CA PHE A 43 11.25 -14.65 -2.90
C PHE A 43 10.64 -15.92 -3.46
N SER A 44 11.14 -16.35 -4.61
CA SER A 44 10.82 -17.65 -5.21
C SER A 44 12.06 -18.48 -5.43
N GLU A 45 12.03 -19.74 -5.01
CA GLU A 45 13.09 -20.71 -5.25
C GLU A 45 13.17 -21.17 -6.72
N LEU A 46 12.25 -20.71 -7.57
CA LEU A 46 12.21 -21.07 -8.98
C LEU A 46 13.35 -20.43 -9.76
N ASP A 47 13.99 -21.23 -10.62
CA ASP A 47 15.15 -20.86 -11.42
C ASP A 47 15.05 -21.26 -12.91
N GLN A 48 13.91 -21.84 -13.33
CA GLN A 48 13.70 -22.22 -14.73
C GLN A 48 13.79 -20.98 -15.64
N ILE A 49 13.19 -19.85 -15.21
CA ILE A 49 13.39 -18.55 -15.83
C ILE A 49 14.55 -17.87 -15.11
N ASN A 50 15.61 -17.53 -15.86
CA ASN A 50 16.85 -17.02 -15.28
C ASN A 50 17.52 -15.97 -16.20
N THR A 51 18.63 -15.39 -15.74
CA THR A 51 19.34 -14.32 -16.47
C THR A 51 19.77 -14.70 -17.88
N SER A 52 19.96 -15.98 -18.18
CA SER A 52 20.40 -16.43 -19.51
C SER A 52 19.27 -16.58 -20.53
N ASN A 53 18.02 -16.77 -20.08
CA ASN A 53 16.88 -17.10 -20.93
C ASN A 53 15.68 -16.15 -20.77
N VAL A 54 15.72 -15.20 -19.84
CA VAL A 54 14.60 -14.27 -19.60
C VAL A 54 14.19 -13.47 -20.84
N LYS A 55 15.13 -13.21 -21.76
CA LYS A 55 14.88 -12.56 -23.06
C LYS A 55 13.95 -13.37 -23.97
N ASP A 56 13.81 -14.67 -23.73
CA ASP A 56 13.00 -15.59 -24.50
C ASP A 56 11.60 -15.79 -23.90
N LEU A 57 11.23 -15.00 -22.85
CA LEU A 57 9.89 -15.02 -22.28
C LEU A 57 8.84 -14.60 -23.31
N GLU A 58 7.78 -15.40 -23.38
CA GLU A 58 6.62 -15.17 -24.24
C GLU A 58 5.36 -14.95 -23.43
N LEU A 59 4.43 -14.14 -23.96
CA LEU A 59 3.09 -14.00 -23.43
C LEU A 59 2.31 -15.29 -23.70
N VAL A 60 1.97 -16.04 -22.64
CA VAL A 60 1.17 -17.28 -22.74
C VAL A 60 -0.30 -16.94 -22.92
N TRP A 61 -0.81 -16.04 -22.06
CA TRP A 61 -2.18 -15.56 -22.15
C TRP A 61 -2.31 -14.14 -21.56
N ARG A 62 -3.35 -13.46 -22.00
CA ARG A 62 -3.86 -12.22 -21.46
C ARG A 62 -5.31 -12.42 -21.07
N TYR A 63 -5.63 -12.22 -19.80
CA TYR A 63 -7.00 -12.29 -19.31
C TYR A 63 -7.56 -10.87 -19.13
N ARG A 64 -8.70 -10.61 -19.77
CA ARG A 64 -9.42 -9.34 -19.67
C ARG A 64 -10.55 -9.46 -18.66
N VAL A 65 -10.53 -8.64 -17.61
CA VAL A 65 -11.57 -8.67 -16.58
C VAL A 65 -12.90 -8.20 -17.16
N PRO A 66 -14.00 -8.93 -16.87
CA PRO A 66 -15.26 -8.72 -17.60
C PRO A 66 -16.05 -7.50 -17.14
N ASP A 67 -15.66 -6.86 -16.04
CA ASP A 67 -16.34 -5.73 -15.41
C ASP A 67 -15.60 -4.39 -15.62
N PHE A 68 -14.59 -4.39 -16.45
CA PHE A 68 -13.94 -3.15 -16.90
C PHE A 68 -14.90 -2.33 -17.75
N VAL A 69 -14.90 -1.02 -17.52
CA VAL A 69 -15.69 -0.06 -18.30
C VAL A 69 -14.73 1.01 -18.85
N GLU A 70 -14.59 1.05 -20.15
CA GLU A 70 -13.75 2.04 -20.82
C GLU A 70 -14.14 3.48 -20.42
N GLY A 71 -13.15 4.32 -20.14
CA GLY A 71 -13.33 5.70 -19.69
C GLY A 71 -13.68 5.86 -18.22
N LYS A 72 -13.79 4.75 -17.45
CA LYS A 72 -13.79 4.81 -15.99
C LYS A 72 -12.37 4.60 -15.49
N ASN A 73 -11.94 5.47 -14.60
CA ASN A 73 -10.65 5.28 -13.95
C ASN A 73 -10.76 4.18 -12.89
N THR A 74 -10.13 3.04 -13.16
CA THR A 74 -10.09 1.85 -12.30
C THR A 74 -8.65 1.38 -12.17
N ALA A 75 -8.35 0.63 -11.13
CA ALA A 75 -7.02 0.04 -10.95
C ALA A 75 -7.14 -1.40 -10.43
N ILE A 76 -6.23 -2.26 -10.86
CA ILE A 76 -6.05 -3.59 -10.30
C ILE A 76 -4.79 -3.56 -9.43
N GLN A 77 -4.95 -3.79 -8.12
CA GLN A 77 -3.86 -3.70 -7.14
C GLN A 77 -3.56 -5.04 -6.45
N THR A 78 -4.13 -6.13 -6.93
CA THR A 78 -4.06 -7.43 -6.29
C THR A 78 -2.98 -8.30 -6.90
N ASN A 79 -2.12 -8.89 -6.06
CA ASN A 79 -1.23 -9.95 -6.46
C ASN A 79 -2.04 -11.24 -6.71
N PRO A 80 -1.85 -11.92 -7.83
CA PRO A 80 -2.47 -13.23 -8.08
C PRO A 80 -2.05 -14.26 -7.02
N LEU A 81 -2.97 -15.14 -6.60
CA LEU A 81 -2.66 -16.30 -5.77
C LEU A 81 -2.75 -17.58 -6.58
N MET A 82 -1.78 -18.48 -6.38
CA MET A 82 -1.77 -19.81 -6.94
C MET A 82 -1.83 -20.85 -5.82
N ALA A 83 -2.94 -21.57 -5.72
CA ALA A 83 -3.12 -22.59 -4.70
C ALA A 83 -3.92 -23.80 -5.23
N ASN A 84 -3.44 -25.00 -4.94
CA ASN A 84 -4.07 -26.27 -5.36
C ASN A 84 -4.36 -26.37 -6.87
N GLY A 85 -3.45 -25.86 -7.71
CA GLY A 85 -3.61 -25.88 -9.15
C GLY A 85 -4.64 -24.89 -9.70
N ILE A 86 -5.10 -23.93 -8.90
CA ILE A 86 -6.05 -22.88 -9.29
C ILE A 86 -5.40 -21.51 -9.10
N LEU A 87 -5.51 -20.66 -10.12
CA LEU A 87 -5.09 -19.27 -10.07
C LEU A 87 -6.29 -18.39 -9.68
N TYR A 88 -6.12 -17.55 -8.68
CA TYR A 88 -7.14 -16.63 -8.20
C TYR A 88 -6.74 -15.18 -8.48
N LEU A 89 -7.66 -14.40 -9.05
CA LEU A 89 -7.50 -12.99 -9.42
C LEU A 89 -8.62 -12.15 -8.83
N ILE A 90 -8.40 -10.84 -8.72
CA ILE A 90 -9.45 -9.87 -8.37
C ILE A 90 -9.63 -8.88 -9.53
N THR A 91 -10.87 -8.62 -9.91
CA THR A 91 -11.21 -7.68 -10.98
C THR A 91 -11.31 -6.23 -10.47
N VAL A 92 -11.47 -5.28 -11.38
CA VAL A 92 -11.69 -3.85 -11.06
C VAL A 92 -12.93 -3.61 -10.20
N GLY A 93 -13.94 -4.48 -10.28
CA GLY A 93 -15.14 -4.46 -9.45
C GLY A 93 -15.03 -5.32 -8.19
N GLN A 94 -13.82 -5.69 -7.79
CA GLN A 94 -13.54 -6.55 -6.62
C GLN A 94 -14.18 -7.95 -6.71
N LYS A 95 -14.48 -8.44 -7.90
CA LYS A 95 -14.92 -9.82 -8.09
C LYS A 95 -13.74 -10.77 -7.98
N ILE A 96 -13.95 -11.92 -7.38
CA ILE A 96 -12.95 -13.00 -7.35
C ILE A 96 -13.17 -13.89 -8.56
N VAL A 97 -12.11 -14.17 -9.28
CA VAL A 97 -12.09 -15.09 -10.41
C VAL A 97 -11.13 -16.23 -10.11
N ALA A 98 -11.58 -17.46 -10.24
CA ALA A 98 -10.73 -18.65 -10.22
C ALA A 98 -10.60 -19.20 -11.63
N MET A 99 -9.38 -19.57 -12.02
CA MET A 99 -9.09 -20.03 -13.38
C MET A 99 -7.98 -21.07 -13.42
N LYS A 100 -7.86 -21.74 -14.59
CA LYS A 100 -6.72 -22.60 -14.86
C LYS A 100 -5.46 -21.75 -15.11
N PRO A 101 -4.33 -22.08 -14.49
CA PRO A 101 -3.12 -21.26 -14.57
C PRO A 101 -2.49 -21.16 -15.96
N ASP A 102 -2.61 -22.20 -16.76
CA ASP A 102 -1.98 -22.36 -18.08
C ASP A 102 -2.79 -21.75 -19.23
N THR A 103 -4.10 -21.71 -19.11
CA THR A 103 -5.01 -21.33 -20.20
C THR A 103 -5.89 -20.11 -19.90
N ALA A 104 -5.94 -19.64 -18.65
CA ALA A 104 -6.87 -18.64 -18.17
C ALA A 104 -8.36 -19.02 -18.37
N GLU A 105 -8.68 -20.30 -18.48
CA GLU A 105 -10.07 -20.79 -18.52
C GLU A 105 -10.72 -20.53 -17.14
N GLU A 106 -11.79 -19.74 -17.10
CA GLU A 106 -12.53 -19.45 -15.87
C GLU A 106 -13.23 -20.71 -15.33
N LEU A 107 -13.02 -20.98 -14.06
CA LEU A 107 -13.68 -22.05 -13.32
C LEU A 107 -14.94 -21.54 -12.61
N TRP A 108 -14.84 -20.39 -11.96
CA TRP A 108 -15.95 -19.70 -11.31
C TRP A 108 -15.60 -18.23 -11.07
N MET A 109 -16.63 -17.42 -10.83
CA MET A 109 -16.54 -16.01 -10.43
C MET A 109 -17.52 -15.71 -9.30
N PHE A 110 -17.09 -14.90 -8.32
CA PHE A 110 -17.94 -14.37 -7.25
C PHE A 110 -18.00 -12.85 -7.31
N ASP A 111 -19.21 -12.28 -7.18
CA ASP A 111 -19.45 -10.82 -7.18
C ASP A 111 -19.97 -10.38 -5.80
N PRO A 112 -19.18 -9.67 -4.98
CA PRO A 112 -19.61 -9.23 -3.65
C PRO A 112 -20.72 -8.18 -3.69
N TYR A 113 -20.94 -7.54 -4.81
CA TYR A 113 -21.91 -6.45 -4.98
C TYR A 113 -23.19 -6.85 -5.73
N ASN A 114 -23.36 -8.12 -6.04
CA ASN A 114 -24.55 -8.66 -6.72
C ASN A 114 -24.96 -7.88 -7.98
N GLY A 115 -23.98 -7.49 -8.79
CA GLY A 115 -24.22 -6.79 -10.07
C GLY A 115 -24.48 -5.29 -9.95
N SER A 116 -24.25 -4.64 -8.80
CA SER A 116 -24.44 -3.19 -8.65
C SER A 116 -23.46 -2.34 -9.47
N GLY A 117 -22.40 -2.94 -10.01
CA GLY A 117 -21.34 -2.25 -10.76
C GLY A 117 -20.46 -1.37 -9.89
N ALA A 118 -20.40 -1.63 -8.58
CA ALA A 118 -19.47 -0.97 -7.68
C ALA A 118 -18.04 -1.33 -8.07
N THR A 119 -17.13 -0.38 -7.91
CA THR A 119 -15.69 -0.55 -8.11
C THR A 119 -14.98 -0.25 -6.81
N GLY A 120 -13.87 -0.89 -6.58
CA GLY A 120 -13.09 -0.68 -5.37
C GLY A 120 -11.69 -1.27 -5.50
N LYS A 121 -10.91 -1.14 -4.43
CA LYS A 121 -9.56 -1.68 -4.38
C LYS A 121 -9.47 -2.74 -3.31
N THR A 122 -9.10 -3.93 -3.71
CA THR A 122 -8.65 -4.99 -2.82
C THR A 122 -7.24 -5.36 -3.26
N ARG A 123 -6.31 -5.39 -2.32
CA ARG A 123 -4.90 -5.65 -2.60
C ARG A 123 -4.53 -7.10 -2.41
N ALA A 124 -5.28 -7.81 -1.55
CA ALA A 124 -4.92 -9.16 -1.14
C ALA A 124 -6.12 -10.09 -1.00
N MET A 125 -5.84 -11.36 -1.22
CA MET A 125 -6.65 -12.50 -0.82
C MET A 125 -5.83 -13.37 0.12
N LEU A 126 -6.51 -14.15 0.98
CA LEU A 126 -5.89 -15.19 1.79
C LEU A 126 -6.44 -16.55 1.38
N TYR A 127 -5.56 -17.53 1.27
CA TYR A 127 -5.92 -18.93 1.07
C TYR A 127 -5.73 -19.68 2.38
N TRP A 128 -6.69 -20.55 2.71
CA TRP A 128 -6.65 -21.42 3.88
C TRP A 128 -7.17 -22.80 3.56
N GLU A 129 -6.57 -23.84 4.17
CA GLU A 129 -7.03 -25.21 4.05
C GLU A 129 -6.95 -25.97 5.38
N ASP A 130 -7.93 -26.86 5.60
CA ASP A 130 -8.00 -27.80 6.71
C ASP A 130 -8.65 -29.10 6.22
N GLY A 131 -7.82 -30.06 5.85
CA GLY A 131 -8.26 -31.28 5.18
C GLY A 131 -8.94 -31.00 3.84
N ASP A 132 -10.20 -31.38 3.71
CA ASP A 132 -10.97 -31.16 2.49
C ASP A 132 -11.56 -29.73 2.37
N LYS A 133 -11.47 -28.94 3.44
CA LYS A 133 -11.99 -27.58 3.45
C LYS A 133 -10.94 -26.61 2.94
N LYS A 134 -11.24 -25.95 1.84
CA LYS A 134 -10.40 -24.94 1.22
C LYS A 134 -11.18 -23.64 1.11
N ARG A 135 -10.59 -22.53 1.53
CA ARG A 135 -11.29 -21.24 1.60
C ARG A 135 -10.44 -20.11 1.01
N ILE A 136 -11.13 -19.18 0.36
CA ILE A 136 -10.58 -17.87 -0.01
C ILE A 136 -11.24 -16.81 0.86
N PHE A 137 -10.42 -15.94 1.44
CA PHE A 137 -10.88 -14.79 2.19
C PHE A 137 -10.42 -13.50 1.51
N PHE A 138 -11.27 -12.49 1.48
CA PHE A 138 -10.93 -11.16 0.92
C PHE A 138 -11.83 -10.07 1.46
N GLY A 139 -11.32 -8.81 1.43
CA GLY A 139 -12.06 -7.62 1.87
C GLY A 139 -12.77 -6.92 0.71
N ALA A 140 -14.05 -6.57 0.89
CA ALA A 140 -14.82 -5.69 0.03
C ALA A 140 -15.99 -5.07 0.82
N ASP A 141 -16.38 -3.84 0.48
CA ASP A 141 -17.59 -3.20 1.04
C ASP A 141 -17.67 -3.23 2.59
N ASN A 142 -16.62 -2.78 3.27
CA ASN A 142 -16.50 -2.86 4.74
C ASN A 142 -16.70 -4.26 5.33
N GLY A 143 -16.68 -5.29 4.51
CA GLY A 143 -16.85 -6.68 4.90
C GLY A 143 -15.62 -7.53 4.58
N TYR A 144 -15.54 -8.67 5.21
CA TYR A 144 -14.56 -9.71 4.91
C TYR A 144 -15.31 -10.98 4.55
N TYR A 145 -15.14 -11.45 3.33
CA TYR A 145 -15.87 -12.56 2.74
C TYR A 145 -15.11 -13.86 2.89
N CYS A 146 -15.82 -14.97 3.05
CA CYS A 146 -15.30 -16.32 3.08
C CYS A 146 -15.98 -17.16 2.00
N LEU A 147 -15.21 -17.61 1.01
CA LEU A 147 -15.66 -18.45 -0.09
C LEU A 147 -15.06 -19.85 0.01
N ASP A 148 -15.81 -20.86 -0.44
CA ASP A 148 -15.24 -22.15 -0.77
C ASP A 148 -14.34 -21.98 -2.01
N ALA A 149 -13.07 -22.35 -1.89
CA ALA A 149 -12.05 -22.11 -2.92
C ALA A 149 -12.28 -22.88 -4.22
N GLY A 150 -12.96 -24.03 -4.14
CA GLY A 150 -13.27 -24.87 -5.31
C GLY A 150 -14.47 -24.40 -6.10
N THR A 151 -15.46 -23.77 -5.44
CA THR A 151 -16.78 -23.47 -6.03
C THR A 151 -17.11 -21.99 -6.10
N GLY A 152 -16.41 -21.12 -5.35
CA GLY A 152 -16.69 -19.69 -5.24
C GLY A 152 -17.97 -19.37 -4.45
N GLN A 153 -18.60 -20.35 -3.80
CA GLN A 153 -19.79 -20.13 -2.99
C GLN A 153 -19.44 -19.59 -1.61
N LEU A 154 -20.31 -18.74 -1.06
CA LEU A 154 -20.17 -18.25 0.30
C LEU A 154 -20.21 -19.43 1.29
N VAL A 155 -19.32 -19.37 2.28
CA VAL A 155 -19.31 -20.32 3.40
C VAL A 155 -20.29 -19.83 4.46
N GLU A 156 -21.55 -20.23 4.36
CA GLU A 156 -22.68 -19.69 5.13
C GLU A 156 -22.48 -19.71 6.66
N ASN A 157 -21.71 -20.65 7.19
CA ASN A 157 -21.44 -20.75 8.62
C ASN A 157 -20.27 -19.85 9.11
N PHE A 158 -19.68 -19.05 8.22
CA PHE A 158 -18.73 -17.99 8.59
C PHE A 158 -19.49 -16.68 8.79
N ALA A 159 -19.40 -16.10 9.98
CA ALA A 159 -20.05 -14.85 10.38
C ALA A 159 -21.55 -14.78 9.95
N GLU A 160 -21.97 -13.71 9.31
CA GLU A 160 -23.35 -13.53 8.83
C GLU A 160 -23.46 -14.02 7.37
N GLY A 161 -23.68 -15.32 7.16
CA GLY A 161 -23.89 -15.88 5.81
C GLY A 161 -22.66 -15.80 4.90
N GLY A 162 -21.46 -15.95 5.44
CA GLY A 162 -20.21 -15.89 4.70
C GLY A 162 -19.56 -14.52 4.66
N ARG A 163 -20.10 -13.50 5.35
CA ARG A 163 -19.58 -12.14 5.41
C ARG A 163 -19.45 -11.64 6.84
N LEU A 164 -18.26 -11.19 7.21
CA LEU A 164 -17.96 -10.52 8.47
C LEU A 164 -18.03 -8.99 8.27
N ASP A 165 -18.87 -8.30 9.03
CA ASP A 165 -18.96 -6.84 9.03
C ASP A 165 -17.83 -6.24 9.88
N LEU A 166 -16.88 -5.58 9.21
CA LEU A 166 -15.69 -5.01 9.86
C LEU A 166 -15.96 -3.70 10.60
N THR A 167 -17.10 -3.06 10.37
CA THR A 167 -17.47 -1.82 11.08
C THR A 167 -17.98 -2.07 12.50
N LYS A 168 -18.28 -3.33 12.83
CA LYS A 168 -18.78 -3.75 14.14
C LYS A 168 -17.63 -4.18 15.06
N ASN A 169 -17.92 -4.18 16.35
CA ASN A 169 -17.02 -4.71 17.39
C ASN A 169 -15.63 -4.03 17.39
N LEU A 170 -15.60 -2.71 17.28
CA LEU A 170 -14.38 -1.89 17.35
C LEU A 170 -14.10 -1.37 18.77
N ASP A 171 -14.94 -1.74 19.77
CA ASP A 171 -14.87 -1.21 21.14
C ASP A 171 -14.85 0.33 21.18
N HIS A 172 -15.51 0.94 20.21
CA HIS A 172 -15.72 2.37 20.00
C HIS A 172 -17.22 2.60 19.74
N ASP A 173 -17.73 3.79 20.07
CA ASP A 173 -19.14 4.12 19.86
C ASP A 173 -19.58 3.84 18.42
N ASP A 174 -20.70 3.15 18.25
CA ASP A 174 -21.24 2.64 16.99
C ASP A 174 -21.62 3.77 16.00
N ILE A 175 -20.63 4.50 15.53
CA ILE A 175 -20.79 5.39 14.40
C ILE A 175 -20.34 4.60 13.16
N ALA A 176 -21.29 4.20 12.33
CA ALA A 176 -21.04 3.46 11.09
C ALA A 176 -20.07 4.25 10.19
N ARG A 177 -18.78 3.98 10.32
CA ARG A 177 -17.71 4.60 9.54
C ARG A 177 -16.97 3.51 8.80
N ARG A 178 -16.32 3.91 7.72
CA ARG A 178 -15.51 3.04 6.89
C ARG A 178 -14.46 2.28 7.70
N PHE A 179 -14.40 0.96 7.49
CA PHE A 179 -13.32 0.09 7.91
C PHE A 179 -13.13 -1.00 6.84
N ASP A 180 -12.15 -0.84 5.96
CA ASP A 180 -11.88 -1.76 4.85
C ASP A 180 -10.61 -2.58 5.11
N ALA A 181 -10.68 -3.90 5.08
CA ALA A 181 -9.50 -4.76 5.07
C ALA A 181 -8.99 -4.94 3.62
N ARG A 182 -8.26 -3.97 3.12
CA ARG A 182 -7.71 -3.97 1.75
C ARG A 182 -6.37 -4.68 1.64
N GLY A 183 -5.51 -4.50 2.66
CA GLY A 183 -4.20 -5.15 2.75
C GLY A 183 -4.30 -6.60 3.19
N PRO A 184 -3.21 -7.35 3.07
CA PRO A 184 -3.16 -8.73 3.53
C PRO A 184 -3.26 -8.81 5.05
N GLY A 185 -4.20 -9.63 5.54
CA GLY A 185 -4.12 -10.18 6.88
C GLY A 185 -3.23 -11.41 6.91
N VAL A 186 -3.19 -12.10 8.02
CA VAL A 186 -2.52 -13.40 8.14
C VAL A 186 -3.40 -14.41 8.86
N ILE A 187 -3.09 -15.68 8.66
CA ILE A 187 -3.75 -16.77 9.34
C ILE A 187 -2.73 -17.47 10.24
N TYR A 188 -3.00 -17.50 11.54
CA TYR A 188 -2.23 -18.23 12.51
C TYR A 188 -3.12 -19.31 13.16
N GLU A 189 -2.83 -20.58 12.92
CA GLU A 189 -3.64 -21.73 13.36
C GLU A 189 -5.12 -21.57 12.98
N ASN A 190 -5.97 -21.21 13.95
CA ASN A 190 -7.40 -21.01 13.78
C ASN A 190 -7.82 -19.52 13.81
N LEU A 191 -6.87 -18.61 13.78
CA LEU A 191 -7.09 -17.18 13.87
C LEU A 191 -6.86 -16.50 12.52
N LEU A 192 -7.83 -15.71 12.10
CA LEU A 192 -7.73 -14.76 11.00
C LEU A 192 -7.44 -13.39 11.62
N ILE A 193 -6.21 -12.88 11.43
CA ILE A 193 -5.73 -11.63 12.01
C ILE A 193 -5.77 -10.54 10.95
N LEU A 194 -6.48 -9.46 11.20
CA LEU A 194 -6.75 -8.39 10.25
C LEU A 194 -6.40 -7.02 10.82
N GLY A 195 -5.74 -6.20 9.99
CA GLY A 195 -5.73 -4.75 10.06
C GLY A 195 -6.79 -4.15 9.14
N GLY A 196 -6.65 -2.87 8.79
CA GLY A 196 -7.55 -2.27 7.82
C GLY A 196 -7.24 -0.81 7.50
N SER A 197 -7.96 -0.26 6.55
CA SER A 197 -7.97 1.16 6.20
C SER A 197 -9.18 1.84 6.80
N VAL A 198 -8.97 3.00 7.37
CA VAL A 198 -10.02 3.85 7.96
C VAL A 198 -10.03 5.23 7.29
N GLY A 199 -10.81 6.18 7.77
CA GLY A 199 -10.78 7.54 7.26
C GLY A 199 -9.54 8.31 7.75
N GLU A 200 -9.06 9.25 6.99
CA GLU A 200 -7.87 10.08 7.24
C GLU A 200 -8.23 11.57 7.39
N GLY A 201 -9.38 11.96 6.87
CA GLY A 201 -9.80 13.35 6.77
C GLY A 201 -10.12 14.01 8.11
N PRO A 202 -10.43 15.33 8.11
CA PRO A 202 -10.62 16.10 9.34
C PRO A 202 -11.81 15.66 10.18
N ARG A 203 -12.58 14.70 9.71
CA ARG A 203 -13.68 14.08 10.44
C ARG A 203 -13.17 13.01 11.40
N GLN A 204 -14.00 12.73 12.39
CA GLN A 204 -13.82 11.53 13.17
C GLN A 204 -13.73 10.32 12.27
N ALA A 205 -12.71 9.50 12.44
CA ALA A 205 -12.51 8.22 11.77
C ALA A 205 -12.59 7.08 12.78
N ASN A 206 -12.78 5.86 12.30
CA ASN A 206 -12.60 4.69 13.15
C ASN A 206 -11.14 4.57 13.57
N PRO A 207 -10.85 4.08 14.79
CA PRO A 207 -9.51 3.64 15.12
C PRO A 207 -9.14 2.38 14.30
N GLY A 208 -7.88 2.28 13.94
CA GLY A 208 -7.35 1.20 13.10
C GLY A 208 -7.02 -0.07 13.87
N HIS A 209 -7.81 -0.43 14.87
CA HIS A 209 -7.57 -1.56 15.78
C HIS A 209 -7.31 -2.87 15.03
N ILE A 210 -6.33 -3.64 15.53
CA ILE A 210 -6.00 -4.95 15.00
C ILE A 210 -6.89 -5.99 15.70
N ARG A 211 -7.49 -6.88 14.91
CA ARG A 211 -8.46 -7.85 15.44
C ARG A 211 -8.17 -9.26 14.91
N ALA A 212 -8.36 -10.24 15.77
CA ALA A 212 -8.36 -11.63 15.35
C ALA A 212 -9.76 -12.23 15.48
N PHE A 213 -10.09 -13.05 14.50
CA PHE A 213 -11.36 -13.75 14.40
C PHE A 213 -11.11 -15.26 14.26
N ASP A 214 -12.00 -16.06 14.79
CA ASP A 214 -11.99 -17.48 14.51
C ASP A 214 -12.23 -17.72 13.02
N ILE A 215 -11.31 -18.40 12.36
CA ILE A 215 -11.33 -18.56 10.89
C ILE A 215 -12.49 -19.41 10.37
N ARG A 216 -13.15 -20.19 11.24
CA ARG A 216 -14.30 -21.02 10.89
C ARG A 216 -15.63 -20.33 11.11
N THR A 217 -15.71 -19.49 12.15
CA THR A 217 -16.98 -18.89 12.60
C THR A 217 -17.06 -17.39 12.43
N GLY A 218 -15.94 -16.67 12.27
CA GLY A 218 -15.89 -15.21 12.24
C GLY A 218 -16.09 -14.53 13.61
N GLU A 219 -16.09 -15.30 14.71
CA GLU A 219 -16.19 -14.75 16.07
C GLU A 219 -14.90 -14.02 16.44
N ARG A 220 -14.98 -12.75 16.94
CA ARG A 220 -13.80 -12.01 17.42
C ARG A 220 -13.20 -12.72 18.64
N LYS A 221 -11.90 -13.04 18.58
CA LYS A 221 -11.15 -13.67 19.68
C LYS A 221 -10.38 -12.66 20.52
N TRP A 222 -9.73 -11.70 19.86
CA TRP A 222 -9.04 -10.62 20.55
C TRP A 222 -9.05 -9.32 19.72
N ILE A 223 -8.78 -8.21 20.37
CA ILE A 223 -8.55 -6.89 19.78
C ILE A 223 -7.35 -6.23 20.43
N PHE A 224 -6.51 -5.58 19.65
CA PHE A 224 -5.46 -4.68 20.10
C PHE A 224 -5.85 -3.24 19.73
N HIS A 225 -5.94 -2.37 20.73
CA HIS A 225 -6.29 -0.98 20.57
C HIS A 225 -5.07 -0.18 20.09
N THR A 226 -5.03 0.19 18.82
CA THR A 226 -3.97 1.05 18.25
C THR A 226 -4.10 2.51 18.70
N VAL A 227 -5.28 2.93 19.13
CA VAL A 227 -5.53 4.14 19.93
C VAL A 227 -5.93 3.64 21.32
N PRO A 228 -5.01 3.69 22.33
CA PRO A 228 -5.22 3.04 23.61
C PRO A 228 -6.37 3.65 24.43
N HIS A 229 -7.07 2.80 25.15
CA HIS A 229 -8.12 3.19 26.09
C HIS A 229 -7.54 3.51 27.48
N PRO A 230 -8.29 4.19 28.36
CA PRO A 230 -7.84 4.49 29.72
C PRO A 230 -7.35 3.27 30.49
N GLY A 231 -6.10 3.34 30.96
CA GLY A 231 -5.44 2.24 31.70
C GLY A 231 -4.62 1.28 30.83
N GLU A 232 -4.65 1.40 29.54
CA GLU A 232 -3.79 0.65 28.61
C GLU A 232 -2.46 1.37 28.41
N PHE A 233 -1.42 0.61 28.08
CA PHE A 233 -0.10 1.17 27.76
C PHE A 233 -0.19 2.08 26.54
N GLY A 234 0.44 3.26 26.62
CA GLY A 234 0.44 4.27 25.54
C GLY A 234 -0.69 5.28 25.65
N TYR A 235 -1.70 5.08 26.52
CA TYR A 235 -2.77 6.05 26.71
C TYR A 235 -2.25 7.44 27.11
N GLU A 236 -1.19 7.49 27.90
CA GLU A 236 -0.53 8.74 28.35
C GLU A 236 0.16 9.51 27.23
N THR A 237 0.32 8.92 26.06
CA THR A 237 0.89 9.58 24.87
C THR A 237 -0.15 10.32 24.04
N TRP A 238 -1.38 10.38 24.53
CA TRP A 238 -2.51 11.05 23.89
C TRP A 238 -3.13 12.08 24.83
N SER A 239 -3.78 13.08 24.27
CA SER A 239 -4.67 13.94 25.06
C SER A 239 -5.77 13.07 25.70
N SER A 240 -6.17 13.42 26.92
CA SER A 240 -7.29 12.75 27.58
C SER A 240 -8.52 12.74 26.68
N ASP A 241 -9.23 11.63 26.63
CA ASP A 241 -10.43 11.44 25.81
C ASP A 241 -10.21 11.33 24.28
N SER A 242 -8.97 11.46 23.77
CA SER A 242 -8.68 11.31 22.31
C SER A 242 -9.25 10.00 21.75
N TYR A 243 -9.18 8.90 22.49
CA TYR A 243 -9.72 7.60 22.10
C TYR A 243 -11.21 7.59 21.72
N LYS A 244 -11.96 8.63 22.10
CA LYS A 244 -13.40 8.76 21.79
C LYS A 244 -13.65 9.33 20.39
N TYR A 245 -12.69 10.07 19.81
CA TYR A 245 -12.91 10.83 18.58
C TYR A 245 -11.76 10.77 17.57
N VAL A 246 -10.57 10.39 17.99
CA VAL A 246 -9.44 10.20 17.08
C VAL A 246 -9.47 8.78 16.50
N GLY A 247 -9.15 8.66 15.24
CA GLY A 247 -8.98 7.40 14.55
C GLY A 247 -7.59 7.27 13.93
N GLY A 248 -7.48 6.55 12.83
CA GLY A 248 -6.19 6.25 12.21
C GLY A 248 -5.41 5.19 12.95
N ALA A 249 -4.09 5.31 12.98
CA ALA A 249 -3.18 4.33 13.56
C ALA A 249 -3.44 2.90 13.04
N ASN A 250 -3.67 2.76 11.74
CA ASN A 250 -4.21 1.58 11.10
C ASN A 250 -3.17 0.80 10.30
N ALA A 251 -3.16 -0.53 10.43
CA ALA A 251 -2.31 -1.41 9.63
C ALA A 251 -2.93 -1.70 8.26
N TRP A 252 -2.89 -0.73 7.35
CA TRP A 252 -3.48 -0.84 6.03
C TRP A 252 -2.53 -1.46 4.99
N GLY A 253 -1.23 -1.42 5.24
CA GLY A 253 -0.21 -2.02 4.37
C GLY A 253 -0.21 -3.54 4.41
N GLY A 254 -0.55 -4.12 5.57
CA GLY A 254 -0.67 -5.56 5.77
C GLY A 254 0.12 -6.07 6.97
N ILE A 255 -0.01 -7.36 7.19
CA ILE A 255 0.54 -8.09 8.35
C ILE A 255 1.40 -9.25 7.84
N VAL A 256 2.50 -9.56 8.52
CA VAL A 256 3.31 -10.76 8.31
C VAL A 256 3.42 -11.56 9.61
N LEU A 257 3.79 -12.83 9.51
CA LEU A 257 3.79 -13.77 10.62
C LEU A 257 5.12 -14.52 10.71
N ASP A 258 5.69 -14.55 11.89
CA ASP A 258 6.67 -15.57 12.32
C ASP A 258 5.90 -16.70 13.01
N GLU A 259 5.62 -17.76 12.25
CA GLU A 259 4.81 -18.87 12.71
C GLU A 259 5.50 -19.66 13.83
N GLU A 260 6.84 -19.77 13.77
CA GLU A 260 7.62 -20.50 14.76
C GLU A 260 7.56 -19.82 16.13
N ARG A 261 7.61 -18.48 16.16
CA ARG A 261 7.53 -17.70 17.40
C ARG A 261 6.10 -17.33 17.80
N GLY A 262 5.11 -17.55 16.92
CA GLY A 262 3.73 -17.09 17.13
C GLY A 262 3.64 -15.58 17.24
N MET A 263 4.39 -14.85 16.42
CA MET A 263 4.46 -13.38 16.43
C MET A 263 3.97 -12.80 15.11
N VAL A 264 3.11 -11.81 15.17
CA VAL A 264 2.69 -11.02 14.01
C VAL A 264 3.31 -9.64 14.02
N PHE A 265 3.68 -9.16 12.84
CA PHE A 265 4.33 -7.86 12.66
C PHE A 265 3.57 -7.03 11.63
N MET A 266 3.45 -5.73 11.90
CA MET A 266 2.79 -4.78 11.01
C MET A 266 3.30 -3.37 11.21
N GLY A 267 3.24 -2.57 10.14
CA GLY A 267 3.36 -1.12 10.23
C GLY A 267 2.00 -0.47 10.42
N THR A 268 1.91 0.58 11.24
CA THR A 268 0.70 1.40 11.39
C THR A 268 0.88 2.75 10.72
N GLY A 269 -0.22 3.35 10.28
CA GLY A 269 -0.27 4.68 9.71
C GLY A 269 -0.48 5.77 10.75
N SER A 270 -0.69 6.97 10.27
CA SER A 270 -0.87 8.20 11.03
C SER A 270 -2.13 8.17 11.89
N ALA A 271 -2.14 9.01 12.92
CA ALA A 271 -3.36 9.31 13.68
C ALA A 271 -4.15 10.40 12.96
N THR A 272 -5.47 10.31 12.94
CA THR A 272 -6.31 11.35 12.33
C THR A 272 -6.43 12.59 13.22
N TYR A 273 -6.47 13.78 12.74
CA TYR A 273 -6.33 14.18 11.34
C TYR A 273 -4.84 14.31 10.99
N ASP A 274 -4.42 13.90 9.79
CA ASP A 274 -3.02 13.68 9.43
C ASP A 274 -2.13 14.94 9.51
N HIS A 275 -2.68 16.12 9.23
CA HIS A 275 -1.89 17.35 9.08
C HIS A 275 -2.09 18.36 10.22
N TRP A 276 -2.90 18.04 11.23
CA TRP A 276 -3.06 18.83 12.44
C TRP A 276 -3.43 17.95 13.63
N GLY A 277 -2.62 18.04 14.69
CA GLY A 277 -2.70 17.16 15.84
C GLY A 277 -2.95 17.88 17.17
N GLY A 278 -3.33 19.16 17.17
CA GLY A 278 -3.55 19.92 18.42
C GLY A 278 -4.65 19.36 19.33
N ASN A 279 -5.52 18.48 18.82
CA ASN A 279 -6.52 17.73 19.59
C ASN A 279 -6.01 16.36 20.08
N ARG A 280 -4.81 15.93 19.67
CA ARG A 280 -4.19 14.65 20.02
C ARG A 280 -2.77 14.83 20.55
N VAL A 281 -2.53 15.86 21.35
CA VAL A 281 -1.20 16.21 21.90
C VAL A 281 -0.51 15.00 22.52
N GLY A 282 0.79 14.84 22.24
CA GLY A 282 1.65 13.73 22.65
C GLY A 282 2.14 12.92 21.46
N ASP A 283 2.91 11.88 21.69
CA ASP A 283 3.57 11.10 20.62
C ASP A 283 2.62 10.17 19.86
N ASN A 284 1.41 9.93 20.37
CA ASN A 284 0.32 9.17 19.76
C ASN A 284 0.60 7.68 19.50
N LEU A 285 1.09 6.95 20.51
CA LEU A 285 1.22 5.50 20.39
C LEU A 285 -0.18 4.85 20.22
N PHE A 286 -0.41 3.97 19.24
CA PHE A 286 0.53 3.27 18.36
C PHE A 286 0.40 3.73 16.90
N ALA A 287 0.23 5.01 16.63
CA ALA A 287 0.39 5.53 15.27
C ALA A 287 1.87 5.47 14.84
N ASN A 288 2.11 5.30 13.54
CA ASN A 288 3.43 5.25 12.91
C ASN A 288 4.42 4.29 13.62
N CYS A 289 3.94 3.13 14.02
CA CYS A 289 4.71 2.13 14.75
C CYS A 289 4.90 0.86 13.94
N VAL A 290 6.09 0.26 14.06
CA VAL A 290 6.24 -1.17 13.82
C VAL A 290 5.78 -1.89 15.08
N LEU A 291 4.74 -2.72 14.97
CA LEU A 291 4.17 -3.48 16.06
C LEU A 291 4.54 -4.95 15.96
N ALA A 292 4.88 -5.56 17.08
CA ALA A 292 4.97 -7.00 17.27
C ALA A 292 3.96 -7.45 18.34
N LEU A 293 3.01 -8.27 17.91
CA LEU A 293 1.97 -8.81 18.79
C LEU A 293 2.09 -10.34 18.88
N ASN A 294 1.70 -10.90 20.02
CA ASN A 294 1.46 -12.32 20.14
C ASN A 294 0.26 -12.71 19.27
N ALA A 295 0.45 -13.63 18.35
CA ALA A 295 -0.57 -14.02 17.38
C ALA A 295 -1.80 -14.68 18.02
N GLU A 296 -1.61 -15.41 19.13
CA GLU A 296 -2.70 -16.12 19.84
C GLU A 296 -3.54 -15.18 20.71
N THR A 297 -2.90 -14.20 21.38
CA THR A 297 -3.57 -13.38 22.40
C THR A 297 -3.80 -11.93 22.02
N GLY A 298 -3.07 -11.39 21.00
CA GLY A 298 -3.08 -9.97 20.63
C GLY A 298 -2.27 -9.10 21.61
N GLU A 299 -1.61 -9.67 22.61
CA GLU A 299 -0.77 -8.92 23.54
C GLU A 299 0.45 -8.34 22.83
N ARG A 300 0.77 -7.07 23.13
CA ARG A 300 1.96 -6.41 22.58
C ARG A 300 3.23 -7.01 23.17
N ILE A 301 4.12 -7.50 22.30
CA ILE A 301 5.46 -7.95 22.69
C ILE A 301 6.38 -6.73 22.72
N TRP A 302 6.48 -6.02 21.61
CA TRP A 302 7.22 -4.76 21.50
C TRP A 302 6.61 -3.84 20.44
N HIS A 303 7.06 -2.61 20.40
CA HIS A 303 6.80 -1.65 19.33
C HIS A 303 8.01 -0.75 19.12
N TYR A 304 8.10 -0.18 17.92
CA TYR A 304 9.06 0.85 17.60
C TYR A 304 8.33 1.96 16.83
N GLN A 305 8.30 3.18 17.39
CA GLN A 305 7.66 4.31 16.73
C GLN A 305 8.64 4.97 15.76
N THR A 306 8.22 5.14 14.50
CA THR A 306 9.05 5.65 13.39
C THR A 306 8.79 7.12 13.10
N VAL A 307 7.69 7.68 13.57
CA VAL A 307 7.34 9.10 13.54
C VAL A 307 6.61 9.45 14.84
N HIS A 308 7.12 10.41 15.59
CA HIS A 308 6.45 10.95 16.76
C HIS A 308 5.48 12.05 16.33
N HIS A 309 4.22 11.96 16.77
CA HIS A 309 3.20 12.97 16.48
C HIS A 309 3.16 13.38 15.00
N ASP A 310 2.80 12.46 14.13
CA ASP A 310 2.84 12.67 12.69
C ASP A 310 1.94 13.84 12.24
N LEU A 311 2.50 14.74 11.42
CA LEU A 311 1.84 15.89 10.78
C LEU A 311 2.00 15.87 9.25
N TRP A 312 2.54 14.80 8.68
CA TRP A 312 2.98 14.69 7.28
C TRP A 312 2.31 13.57 6.52
N ASP A 313 1.51 12.73 7.19
CA ASP A 313 1.01 11.46 6.64
C ASP A 313 2.14 10.49 6.26
N TYR A 314 3.16 10.39 7.11
CA TYR A 314 4.31 9.53 6.91
C TYR A 314 4.10 8.12 7.46
N ASP A 315 3.09 7.47 6.94
CA ASP A 315 2.70 6.09 7.24
C ASP A 315 3.82 5.08 7.07
N LEU A 316 3.62 3.91 7.69
CA LEU A 316 4.28 2.66 7.30
C LEU A 316 3.36 1.90 6.34
N PRO A 317 3.48 2.12 5.03
CA PRO A 317 2.47 1.71 4.05
C PRO A 317 2.59 0.24 3.66
N THR A 318 3.69 -0.43 4.03
CA THR A 318 4.06 -1.76 3.56
C THR A 318 3.90 -2.81 4.65
N PRO A 319 3.59 -4.08 4.30
CA PRO A 319 3.87 -5.17 5.22
C PRO A 319 5.37 -5.18 5.52
N PRO A 320 5.80 -5.44 6.76
CA PRO A 320 7.21 -5.71 7.04
C PRO A 320 7.73 -6.91 6.25
N THR A 321 9.04 -7.01 6.07
CA THR A 321 9.69 -8.21 5.53
C THR A 321 10.50 -8.87 6.64
N LEU A 322 10.23 -10.14 6.93
CA LEU A 322 11.01 -10.91 7.89
C LEU A 322 12.27 -11.42 7.21
N ILE A 323 13.42 -11.05 7.77
CA ILE A 323 14.74 -11.38 7.21
C ILE A 323 15.62 -12.03 8.26
N THR A 324 16.65 -12.73 7.82
CA THR A 324 17.76 -13.15 8.67
C THR A 324 19.04 -12.58 8.08
N LEU A 325 19.79 -11.82 8.85
CA LEU A 325 21.04 -11.20 8.44
C LEU A 325 22.22 -11.72 9.25
N VAL A 326 23.45 -11.47 8.79
CA VAL A 326 24.67 -11.81 9.49
C VAL A 326 25.42 -10.54 9.86
N LYS A 327 25.55 -10.28 11.17
CA LYS A 327 26.31 -9.15 11.70
C LYS A 327 27.30 -9.65 12.74
N ASP A 328 28.56 -9.23 12.62
CA ASP A 328 29.67 -9.67 13.50
C ASP A 328 29.78 -11.19 13.63
N GLY A 329 29.50 -11.91 12.53
CA GLY A 329 29.54 -13.38 12.46
C GLY A 329 28.39 -14.10 13.16
N LYS A 330 27.34 -13.38 13.56
CA LYS A 330 26.13 -13.94 14.17
C LYS A 330 24.92 -13.75 13.25
N GLN A 331 24.11 -14.78 13.15
CA GLN A 331 22.79 -14.66 12.55
C GLN A 331 21.85 -13.89 13.50
N ILE A 332 21.11 -12.95 12.95
CA ILE A 332 20.12 -12.13 13.65
C ILE A 332 18.85 -12.17 12.82
N ASP A 333 17.76 -12.61 13.41
CA ASP A 333 16.44 -12.51 12.83
C ASP A 333 15.93 -11.08 13.00
N ALA A 334 15.47 -10.47 11.92
CA ALA A 334 15.10 -9.08 11.88
C ALA A 334 13.76 -8.84 11.20
N VAL A 335 13.22 -7.68 11.47
CA VAL A 335 12.07 -7.08 10.77
C VAL A 335 12.57 -5.89 9.97
N ALA A 336 12.46 -5.92 8.65
CA ALA A 336 12.78 -4.82 7.76
C ALA A 336 11.49 -4.09 7.37
N GLN A 337 11.36 -2.82 7.77
CA GLN A 337 10.17 -2.00 7.55
C GLN A 337 10.50 -0.78 6.69
N PRO A 338 10.11 -0.79 5.41
CA PRO A 338 10.13 0.42 4.57
C PRO A 338 9.07 1.43 5.01
N SER A 339 9.29 2.71 4.71
CA SER A 339 8.40 3.80 5.09
C SER A 339 8.15 4.80 3.97
N LYS A 340 7.09 5.60 4.09
CA LYS A 340 6.85 6.74 3.19
C LYS A 340 7.99 7.76 3.21
N MET A 341 8.68 7.89 4.33
CA MET A 341 9.85 8.78 4.49
C MET A 341 11.07 8.40 3.65
N GLY A 342 11.05 7.23 3.01
CA GLY A 342 12.24 6.71 2.35
C GLY A 342 13.28 6.13 3.30
N HIS A 343 12.92 5.89 4.55
CA HIS A 343 13.74 5.20 5.54
C HIS A 343 13.42 3.71 5.60
N LEU A 344 14.44 2.89 5.82
CA LEU A 344 14.31 1.47 6.12
C LEU A 344 14.71 1.23 7.58
N PHE A 345 13.72 0.89 8.41
CA PHE A 345 13.97 0.48 9.79
C PHE A 345 14.25 -1.01 9.84
N VAL A 346 15.38 -1.40 10.42
CA VAL A 346 15.79 -2.81 10.58
C VAL A 346 15.89 -3.12 12.05
N LEU A 347 14.90 -3.85 12.54
CA LEU A 347 14.69 -4.10 13.97
C LEU A 347 14.94 -5.56 14.30
N ASP A 348 15.53 -5.83 15.46
CA ASP A 348 15.63 -7.20 16.01
C ASP A 348 14.21 -7.77 16.20
N ARG A 349 13.97 -8.98 15.70
CA ARG A 349 12.65 -9.58 15.65
C ARG A 349 12.05 -9.87 17.03
N GLU A 350 12.89 -10.16 18.02
CA GLU A 350 12.45 -10.51 19.37
C GLU A 350 12.29 -9.29 20.27
N THR A 351 13.10 -8.26 20.07
CA THR A 351 13.20 -7.13 21.02
C THR A 351 12.70 -5.80 20.44
N GLY A 352 12.66 -5.64 19.11
CA GLY A 352 12.36 -4.37 18.45
C GLY A 352 13.52 -3.36 18.45
N GLU A 353 14.69 -3.73 18.95
CA GLU A 353 15.85 -2.84 18.97
C GLU A 353 16.43 -2.62 17.57
N PRO A 354 16.79 -1.37 17.20
CA PRO A 354 17.36 -1.08 15.89
C PRO A 354 18.76 -1.73 15.70
N ILE A 355 18.91 -2.61 14.72
CA ILE A 355 20.14 -3.38 14.48
C ILE A 355 21.31 -2.48 14.04
N PHE A 356 21.02 -1.48 13.21
CA PHE A 356 22.02 -0.54 12.68
C PHE A 356 22.03 0.81 13.42
N GLY A 357 21.20 0.95 14.47
CA GLY A 357 21.05 2.19 15.23
C GLY A 357 20.11 3.19 14.58
N VAL A 358 19.53 4.03 15.42
CA VAL A 358 18.68 5.16 15.06
C VAL A 358 19.12 6.36 15.90
N GLU A 359 19.09 7.55 15.30
CA GLU A 359 19.45 8.81 15.97
C GLU A 359 18.22 9.71 16.06
N GLU A 360 17.90 10.16 17.27
CA GLU A 360 16.89 11.19 17.48
C GLU A 360 17.45 12.56 17.09
N ARG A 361 16.88 13.18 16.05
CA ARG A 361 17.32 14.51 15.57
C ARG A 361 16.26 15.57 15.83
N PRO A 362 16.66 16.77 16.29
CA PRO A 362 15.74 17.90 16.44
C PRO A 362 15.07 18.25 15.12
N VAL A 363 13.78 18.60 15.19
CA VAL A 363 13.00 19.07 14.05
C VAL A 363 12.39 20.45 14.32
N GLU A 364 11.95 21.12 13.26
CA GLU A 364 11.31 22.43 13.36
C GLU A 364 9.95 22.33 14.07
N ILE A 365 9.63 23.33 14.89
CA ILE A 365 8.35 23.42 15.58
C ILE A 365 7.31 24.05 14.66
N SER A 366 6.08 23.54 14.66
CA SER A 366 4.97 24.09 13.88
C SER A 366 4.63 25.52 14.29
N GLU A 367 4.39 26.37 13.30
CA GLU A 367 3.89 27.73 13.49
C GLU A 367 2.35 27.79 13.65
N ILE A 368 1.66 26.68 13.41
CA ILE A 368 0.19 26.63 13.46
C ILE A 368 -0.27 26.76 14.93
N PRO A 369 -1.14 27.73 15.25
CA PRO A 369 -1.57 27.92 16.63
C PRO A 369 -2.26 26.70 17.24
N GLY A 370 -1.83 26.30 18.43
CA GLY A 370 -2.38 25.14 19.14
C GLY A 370 -1.90 23.78 18.65
N GLU A 371 -1.00 23.76 17.65
CA GLU A 371 -0.35 22.54 17.21
C GLU A 371 0.74 22.11 18.20
N TYR A 372 0.85 20.80 18.40
CA TYR A 372 1.98 20.17 19.07
C TYR A 372 2.95 19.64 18.03
N THR A 373 4.23 19.77 18.27
CA THR A 373 5.28 19.14 17.45
C THR A 373 6.20 18.37 18.38
N ALA A 374 6.42 17.10 18.09
CA ALA A 374 7.44 16.34 18.79
C ALA A 374 8.82 16.99 18.57
N PRO A 375 9.65 17.13 19.62
CA PRO A 375 10.89 17.91 19.52
C PRO A 375 11.97 17.24 18.66
N THR A 376 11.90 15.93 18.50
CA THR A 376 12.82 15.12 17.71
C THR A 376 12.07 14.10 16.88
N GLN A 377 12.73 13.57 15.86
CA GLN A 377 12.25 12.46 15.05
C GLN A 377 13.37 11.42 14.87
N PRO A 378 13.04 10.11 14.71
CA PRO A 378 14.01 9.04 14.58
C PRO A 378 14.54 8.92 13.15
N PHE A 379 15.86 8.95 13.00
CA PHE A 379 16.57 8.77 11.74
C PHE A 379 17.45 7.51 11.79
N PRO A 380 17.17 6.49 10.96
CA PRO A 380 18.07 5.33 10.84
C PRO A 380 19.48 5.77 10.43
N ILE A 381 20.49 5.23 11.10
CA ILE A 381 21.90 5.46 10.74
C ILE A 381 22.24 4.66 9.49
N LYS A 382 21.72 3.43 9.38
CA LYS A 382 21.82 2.53 8.22
C LYS A 382 20.57 1.65 8.14
N PRO A 383 20.18 1.24 6.91
CA PRO A 383 20.59 1.81 5.63
C PRO A 383 20.38 3.32 5.55
N LEU A 384 21.12 4.01 4.68
CA LEU A 384 20.79 5.41 4.39
C LEU A 384 19.40 5.50 3.75
N ALA A 385 18.78 6.67 3.82
CA ALA A 385 17.53 6.90 3.12
C ALA A 385 17.66 6.60 1.63
N TYR A 386 16.62 5.98 1.05
CA TYR A 386 16.57 5.64 -0.37
C TYR A 386 15.79 6.68 -1.22
N THR A 387 15.45 7.83 -0.62
CA THR A 387 14.88 9.02 -1.27
C THR A 387 15.59 10.25 -0.78
N ASP A 388 15.42 11.38 -1.47
CA ASP A 388 15.85 12.68 -1.01
C ASP A 388 15.15 13.02 0.33
N GLN A 389 15.89 13.70 1.22
CA GLN A 389 15.43 14.01 2.59
C GLN A 389 15.30 15.52 2.83
N ASP A 390 15.61 16.30 1.83
CA ASP A 390 15.44 17.75 1.79
C ASP A 390 15.22 18.22 0.35
N PHE A 391 14.77 19.44 0.20
CA PHE A 391 14.67 20.09 -1.10
C PHE A 391 15.31 21.47 -1.02
N THR A 392 16.33 21.69 -1.83
CA THR A 392 17.08 22.93 -1.92
C THR A 392 17.08 23.48 -3.34
N LEU A 393 17.63 24.68 -3.56
CA LEU A 393 17.77 25.22 -4.93
C LEU A 393 18.74 24.40 -5.79
N ASP A 394 19.63 23.62 -5.17
CA ASP A 394 20.51 22.72 -5.90
C ASP A 394 19.77 21.51 -6.47
N ASP A 395 18.64 21.12 -5.85
CA ASP A 395 17.84 19.94 -6.25
C ASP A 395 16.83 20.25 -7.36
N VAL A 396 16.71 21.52 -7.75
CA VAL A 396 15.84 21.95 -8.86
C VAL A 396 16.24 21.27 -10.15
N THR A 397 15.25 20.82 -10.91
CA THR A 397 15.39 20.08 -12.17
C THR A 397 16.55 20.53 -13.04
N ASP A 398 17.25 19.57 -13.61
CA ASP A 398 18.36 19.74 -14.57
C ASP A 398 17.94 19.34 -16.00
N LEU A 399 16.64 19.16 -16.24
CA LEU A 399 16.13 18.64 -17.51
C LEU A 399 16.56 19.51 -18.69
N ASN A 400 16.32 20.81 -18.57
CA ASN A 400 16.83 21.83 -19.49
C ASN A 400 16.86 23.21 -18.80
N PRO A 401 17.54 24.22 -19.37
CA PRO A 401 17.64 25.57 -18.77
C PRO A 401 16.31 26.28 -18.62
N GLU A 402 15.36 26.06 -19.53
CA GLU A 402 14.04 26.66 -19.54
C GLU A 402 13.18 26.14 -18.40
N ALA A 403 13.09 24.82 -18.24
CA ALA A 403 12.41 24.16 -17.12
C ALA A 403 13.00 24.63 -15.77
N ARG A 404 14.32 24.64 -15.64
CA ARG A 404 14.97 25.13 -14.43
C ARG A 404 14.64 26.58 -14.11
N ALA A 405 14.65 27.47 -15.12
CA ALA A 405 14.34 28.89 -14.93
C ALA A 405 12.86 29.07 -14.49
N TYR A 406 11.95 28.34 -15.11
CA TYR A 406 10.52 28.34 -14.75
C TYR A 406 10.33 27.91 -13.28
N VAL A 407 10.89 26.75 -12.89
CA VAL A 407 10.77 26.23 -11.53
C VAL A 407 11.36 27.19 -10.50
N LEU A 408 12.55 27.76 -10.76
CA LEU A 408 13.17 28.73 -9.85
C LEU A 408 12.30 30.00 -9.68
N GLU A 409 11.56 30.42 -10.67
CA GLU A 409 10.63 31.55 -10.54
C GLU A 409 9.45 31.18 -9.64
N GLN A 410 8.86 29.99 -9.84
CA GLN A 410 7.75 29.52 -9.02
C GLN A 410 8.15 29.34 -7.54
N LEU A 411 9.32 28.79 -7.28
CA LEU A 411 9.81 28.50 -5.93
C LEU A 411 10.00 29.74 -5.03
N LYS A 412 9.95 30.95 -5.57
CA LYS A 412 10.07 32.20 -4.76
C LYS A 412 8.97 32.34 -3.71
N GLU A 413 7.82 31.68 -3.93
CA GLU A 413 6.68 31.70 -2.99
C GLU A 413 6.68 30.55 -1.99
N PHE A 414 7.63 29.61 -2.13
CA PHE A 414 7.64 28.36 -1.38
C PHE A 414 8.70 28.38 -0.26
N LYS A 415 8.42 27.66 0.81
CA LYS A 415 9.40 27.26 1.81
C LYS A 415 10.08 25.98 1.33
N LEU A 416 11.41 26.01 1.25
CA LEU A 416 12.27 24.84 0.98
C LEU A 416 12.83 24.39 2.31
N ALA A 417 12.72 23.11 2.64
CA ALA A 417 13.08 22.65 3.97
C ALA A 417 13.36 21.15 3.99
N PRO A 418 14.08 20.64 5.00
CA PRO A 418 14.30 19.21 5.18
C PRO A 418 13.01 18.49 5.56
N ILE A 419 13.06 17.16 5.43
CA ILE A 419 12.03 16.24 5.92
C ILE A 419 11.67 16.58 7.39
N PHE A 420 10.43 16.31 7.79
CA PHE A 420 9.86 16.63 9.10
C PHE A 420 9.75 18.14 9.40
N THR A 421 9.83 19.01 8.39
CA THR A 421 9.37 20.38 8.55
C THR A 421 7.85 20.40 8.57
N PRO A 422 7.18 20.88 9.65
CA PRO A 422 5.72 20.86 9.72
C PRO A 422 5.08 21.76 8.64
N PRO A 423 3.96 21.33 8.03
CA PRO A 423 3.18 22.19 7.16
C PRO A 423 2.73 23.46 7.87
N GLY A 424 2.90 24.60 7.22
CA GLY A 424 2.52 25.92 7.71
C GLY A 424 1.56 26.64 6.76
N PHE A 425 1.34 27.94 6.97
CA PHE A 425 0.52 28.76 6.07
C PHE A 425 1.22 29.07 4.75
N GLN A 426 2.54 29.09 4.73
CA GLN A 426 3.32 29.19 3.50
C GLN A 426 3.33 27.83 2.82
N LYS A 427 3.31 27.81 1.47
CA LYS A 427 3.48 26.59 0.68
C LYS A 427 4.84 25.97 1.00
N LEU A 428 4.84 24.73 1.44
CA LEU A 428 6.03 23.94 1.79
C LEU A 428 6.29 22.92 0.67
N VAL A 429 7.49 22.87 0.14
CA VAL A 429 7.91 21.76 -0.73
C VAL A 429 8.27 20.57 0.15
N MET A 430 7.64 19.43 -0.11
CA MET A 430 7.88 18.15 0.56
C MET A 430 8.73 17.22 -0.31
N ALA A 431 9.82 16.71 0.24
CA ALA A 431 10.64 15.66 -0.35
C ALA A 431 11.09 14.70 0.78
N PRO A 432 10.70 13.41 0.72
CA PRO A 432 9.80 12.83 -0.27
C PRO A 432 8.35 13.33 -0.14
N GLN A 433 7.59 13.17 -1.22
CA GLN A 433 6.17 13.50 -1.26
C GLN A 433 5.33 12.65 -0.29
N PHE A 434 4.05 12.98 -0.08
CA PHE A 434 3.19 12.27 0.89
C PHE A 434 2.83 10.83 0.47
N ASN A 435 2.74 10.52 -0.84
CA ASN A 435 2.65 9.13 -1.31
C ASN A 435 3.89 8.34 -0.91
N GLY A 436 4.99 9.06 -0.68
CA GLY A 436 6.18 8.54 -0.04
C GLY A 436 7.19 7.87 -0.96
N GLY A 437 8.31 7.52 -0.34
CA GLY A 437 9.39 6.78 -0.96
C GLY A 437 9.02 5.34 -1.27
N SER A 438 8.20 4.71 -0.43
CA SER A 438 7.70 3.34 -0.64
C SER A 438 6.19 3.27 -0.50
N GLU A 439 5.61 2.30 -1.21
CA GLU A 439 4.18 2.05 -1.27
C GLU A 439 3.82 0.60 -0.86
N TRP A 440 2.54 0.29 -0.74
CA TRP A 440 1.99 -0.95 -0.14
C TRP A 440 2.57 -2.28 -0.62
N PRO A 441 3.09 -2.47 -1.84
CA PRO A 441 3.67 -3.77 -2.19
C PRO A 441 4.98 -4.07 -1.44
N GLY A 442 5.70 -3.03 -0.98
CA GLY A 442 6.90 -3.18 -0.17
C GLY A 442 8.09 -3.81 -0.90
N ALA A 443 9.06 -4.29 -0.12
CA ALA A 443 10.33 -4.83 -0.61
C ALA A 443 10.28 -6.35 -0.90
N ALA A 444 11.28 -6.86 -1.62
CA ALA A 444 11.57 -8.28 -1.76
C ALA A 444 12.94 -8.60 -1.13
N PHE A 445 13.11 -9.79 -0.57
CA PHE A 445 14.36 -10.19 0.09
C PHE A 445 14.85 -11.54 -0.42
N ASP A 446 16.10 -11.60 -0.87
CA ASP A 446 16.76 -12.83 -1.25
C ASP A 446 17.56 -13.38 -0.08
N PRO A 447 17.14 -14.52 0.51
CA PRO A 447 17.85 -15.13 1.64
C PRO A 447 19.18 -15.77 1.26
N ALA A 448 19.44 -16.00 -0.02
CA ALA A 448 20.69 -16.65 -0.46
C ALA A 448 21.91 -15.73 -0.35
N ASP A 449 21.72 -14.43 -0.51
CA ASP A 449 22.79 -13.43 -0.46
C ASP A 449 22.46 -12.24 0.47
N ASN A 450 21.39 -12.35 1.26
CA ASN A 450 20.91 -11.35 2.21
C ASN A 450 20.71 -9.96 1.59
N THR A 451 20.11 -9.92 0.38
CA THR A 451 19.86 -8.67 -0.34
C THR A 451 18.38 -8.32 -0.29
N LEU A 452 18.09 -7.08 0.10
CA LEU A 452 16.76 -6.50 0.01
C LEU A 452 16.65 -5.65 -1.25
N TYR A 453 15.59 -5.86 -2.03
CA TYR A 453 15.25 -5.08 -3.22
C TYR A 453 14.05 -4.22 -2.91
N ILE A 454 14.19 -2.91 -3.16
CA ILE A 454 13.13 -1.93 -2.88
C ILE A 454 13.08 -0.89 -3.99
N ASN A 455 11.88 -0.57 -4.45
CA ASN A 455 11.66 0.56 -5.35
C ASN A 455 11.26 1.80 -4.56
N SER A 456 11.58 2.96 -5.11
CA SER A 456 11.26 4.25 -4.52
C SER A 456 10.75 5.25 -5.53
N SER A 457 9.85 6.12 -5.08
CA SER A 457 9.48 7.38 -5.75
C SER A 457 10.26 8.53 -5.12
N ASN A 458 10.75 9.45 -5.95
CA ASN A 458 11.59 10.56 -5.53
C ASN A 458 11.14 11.87 -6.20
N GLU A 459 9.83 12.09 -6.28
CA GLU A 459 9.25 13.35 -6.76
C GLU A 459 8.96 14.28 -5.59
N ALA A 460 8.91 15.57 -5.84
CA ALA A 460 8.56 16.57 -4.84
C ALA A 460 7.12 17.06 -5.06
N GLU A 461 6.41 17.31 -3.98
CA GLU A 461 5.07 17.91 -3.93
C GLU A 461 5.07 19.15 -3.05
N TRP A 462 3.93 19.83 -2.95
CA TRP A 462 3.77 20.88 -1.96
C TRP A 462 2.46 20.81 -1.20
N ILE A 463 2.48 21.33 0.01
CA ILE A 463 1.34 21.43 0.90
C ILE A 463 1.35 22.79 1.60
N SER A 464 0.19 23.27 2.04
CA SER A 464 0.06 24.37 2.99
C SER A 464 -1.15 24.19 3.90
N MET A 465 -1.19 24.95 4.99
CA MET A 465 -2.31 24.96 5.92
C MET A 465 -3.16 26.21 5.72
N ARG A 466 -4.42 26.13 6.11
CA ARG A 466 -5.36 27.26 6.16
C ARG A 466 -6.26 27.16 7.37
N GLU A 467 -6.76 28.30 7.85
CA GLU A 467 -7.78 28.29 8.88
C GLU A 467 -9.08 27.66 8.37
N ALA A 468 -9.71 26.86 9.23
CA ALA A 468 -11.04 26.30 8.98
C ALA A 468 -12.18 27.29 9.36
N LYS A 469 -11.85 28.51 9.78
CA LYS A 469 -12.82 29.52 10.22
C LYS A 469 -13.86 29.79 9.16
N VAL A 470 -15.12 29.76 9.59
CA VAL A 470 -16.27 30.28 8.87
C VAL A 470 -16.57 31.66 9.45
N GLU A 471 -16.76 32.65 8.61
CA GLU A 471 -17.14 34.00 9.01
C GLU A 471 -18.49 33.97 9.76
N ASN A 472 -18.75 34.88 10.69
CA ASN A 472 -19.99 34.89 11.48
C ASN A 472 -21.26 34.97 10.61
N GLU A 473 -21.11 35.44 9.37
CA GLU A 473 -22.15 35.46 8.36
C GLU A 473 -21.54 35.04 7.01
N ILE A 474 -22.02 33.98 6.41
CA ILE A 474 -21.52 33.42 5.16
C ILE A 474 -22.67 33.09 4.22
N SER A 475 -22.53 33.30 2.92
CA SER A 475 -23.54 32.86 1.95
C SER A 475 -23.56 31.33 1.80
N TYR A 476 -24.71 30.75 1.46
CA TYR A 476 -24.83 29.32 1.23
C TYR A 476 -23.77 28.77 0.25
N PRO A 477 -23.59 29.34 -0.96
CA PRO A 477 -22.57 28.82 -1.86
C PRO A 477 -21.14 28.99 -1.34
N ALA A 478 -20.83 30.06 -0.59
CA ALA A 478 -19.50 30.25 -0.04
C ALA A 478 -19.18 29.21 1.06
N LEU A 479 -20.16 28.88 1.93
CA LEU A 479 -20.03 27.75 2.85
C LEU A 479 -19.90 26.43 2.10
N GLY A 480 -20.71 26.23 1.07
CA GLY A 480 -20.67 25.02 0.23
C GLY A 480 -19.33 24.84 -0.48
N GLU A 481 -18.71 25.92 -0.95
CA GLU A 481 -17.37 25.90 -1.52
C GLU A 481 -16.32 25.44 -0.50
N ARG A 482 -16.36 25.96 0.72
CA ARG A 482 -15.45 25.55 1.79
C ARG A 482 -15.63 24.06 2.14
N ILE A 483 -16.88 23.59 2.22
CA ILE A 483 -17.16 22.16 2.45
C ILE A 483 -16.65 21.34 1.27
N TYR A 484 -16.86 21.78 0.03
CA TYR A 484 -16.32 21.13 -1.14
C TYR A 484 -14.81 21.00 -1.07
N GLN A 485 -14.10 22.08 -0.80
CA GLN A 485 -12.64 22.11 -0.69
C GLN A 485 -12.11 21.21 0.43
N ALA A 486 -12.80 21.12 1.56
CA ALA A 486 -12.36 20.35 2.71
C ALA A 486 -12.70 18.85 2.61
N VAL A 487 -13.73 18.49 1.86
CA VAL A 487 -14.33 17.15 1.91
C VAL A 487 -14.51 16.53 0.53
N CYS A 488 -15.14 17.26 -0.39
CA CYS A 488 -15.53 16.69 -1.69
C CYS A 488 -14.36 16.64 -2.68
N SER A 489 -13.48 17.64 -2.62
CA SER A 489 -12.31 17.77 -3.50
C SER A 489 -11.30 16.63 -3.35
N ASN A 490 -11.33 15.93 -2.22
CA ASN A 490 -10.50 14.74 -2.01
C ASN A 490 -10.81 13.60 -3.00
N CYS A 491 -12.01 13.62 -3.60
CA CYS A 491 -12.44 12.63 -4.57
C CYS A 491 -12.88 13.28 -5.88
N HIS A 492 -13.58 14.44 -5.83
CA HIS A 492 -14.17 15.10 -6.97
C HIS A 492 -13.40 16.33 -7.39
N GLN A 493 -13.07 16.46 -8.66
CA GLN A 493 -12.64 17.73 -9.24
C GLN A 493 -13.86 18.53 -9.76
N MET A 494 -13.74 19.86 -9.78
CA MET A 494 -14.85 20.68 -10.28
C MET A 494 -15.05 20.55 -11.79
N ASP A 495 -13.98 20.66 -12.55
CA ASP A 495 -14.01 20.80 -14.02
C ASP A 495 -13.56 19.52 -14.75
N ALA A 496 -13.04 18.55 -14.04
CA ALA A 496 -12.57 17.30 -14.59
C ALA A 496 -13.13 16.11 -13.81
N VAL A 497 -12.94 14.92 -14.32
CA VAL A 497 -13.18 13.70 -13.57
C VAL A 497 -12.14 13.65 -12.46
N GLY A 498 -12.59 13.76 -11.21
CA GLY A 498 -11.73 13.60 -10.05
C GLY A 498 -11.41 12.13 -9.84
N GLU A 499 -10.32 11.88 -9.15
CA GLU A 499 -9.90 10.52 -8.86
C GLU A 499 -9.30 10.42 -7.47
N LEU A 500 -9.72 9.41 -6.76
CA LEU A 500 -9.10 9.03 -5.51
C LEU A 500 -8.97 7.50 -5.50
N ASN A 501 -7.76 7.03 -5.32
CA ASN A 501 -7.52 5.60 -5.16
C ASN A 501 -7.98 4.74 -6.36
N GLY A 502 -7.86 5.24 -7.61
CA GLY A 502 -8.25 4.52 -8.83
C GLY A 502 -9.74 4.44 -9.08
N VAL A 503 -10.53 5.22 -8.34
CA VAL A 503 -11.96 5.36 -8.57
C VAL A 503 -12.20 6.72 -9.21
N ALA A 504 -12.79 6.72 -10.40
CA ALA A 504 -13.19 7.93 -11.06
C ALA A 504 -14.42 8.53 -10.37
N PHE A 505 -14.31 9.80 -10.00
CA PHE A 505 -15.41 10.56 -9.44
C PHE A 505 -15.85 11.62 -10.47
N PRO A 506 -17.15 11.70 -10.78
CA PRO A 506 -17.60 12.61 -11.82
C PRO A 506 -17.28 14.07 -11.46
N ALA A 507 -16.93 14.85 -12.48
CA ALA A 507 -16.81 16.30 -12.36
C ALA A 507 -18.09 16.90 -11.77
N LEU A 508 -17.94 17.82 -10.83
CA LEU A 508 -19.11 18.36 -10.13
C LEU A 508 -19.68 19.64 -10.76
N ARG A 509 -18.92 20.40 -11.57
CA ARG A 509 -19.42 21.63 -12.19
C ARG A 509 -20.65 21.41 -13.07
N THR A 510 -20.76 20.28 -13.72
CA THR A 510 -21.88 19.91 -14.58
C THR A 510 -22.88 18.97 -13.89
N VAL A 511 -22.86 18.87 -12.57
CA VAL A 511 -23.76 17.96 -11.86
C VAL A 511 -25.23 18.34 -12.05
N SER A 512 -25.54 19.64 -12.08
CA SER A 512 -26.89 20.16 -12.31
C SER A 512 -27.46 19.88 -13.71
N GLU A 513 -26.59 19.54 -14.66
CA GLU A 513 -27.03 19.14 -16.02
C GLU A 513 -27.41 17.65 -16.09
N ARG A 514 -26.97 16.86 -15.09
CA ARG A 514 -27.12 15.39 -15.06
C ARG A 514 -28.11 14.90 -14.01
N LEU A 515 -28.24 15.62 -12.91
CA LEU A 515 -29.04 15.23 -11.76
C LEU A 515 -29.85 16.44 -11.22
N SER A 516 -31.03 16.18 -10.76
CA SER A 516 -31.83 17.17 -10.02
C SER A 516 -31.27 17.43 -8.64
N ARG A 517 -31.61 18.57 -8.04
CA ARG A 517 -31.21 18.92 -6.67
C ARG A 517 -31.59 17.85 -5.65
N ASP A 518 -32.81 17.30 -5.75
CA ASP A 518 -33.30 16.25 -4.85
C ASP A 518 -32.51 14.95 -5.00
N GLU A 519 -32.11 14.58 -6.23
CA GLU A 519 -31.28 13.40 -6.46
C GLU A 519 -29.86 13.59 -5.88
N VAL A 520 -29.27 14.78 -6.03
CA VAL A 520 -27.99 15.09 -5.41
C VAL A 520 -28.10 15.11 -3.89
N MET A 521 -29.16 15.72 -3.31
CA MET A 521 -29.42 15.69 -1.88
C MET A 521 -29.52 14.27 -1.37
N LYS A 522 -30.24 13.40 -2.07
CA LYS A 522 -30.35 11.99 -1.73
C LYS A 522 -29.00 11.29 -1.75
N ILE A 523 -28.19 11.49 -2.82
CA ILE A 523 -26.86 10.89 -2.94
C ILE A 523 -25.94 11.41 -1.83
N VAL A 524 -25.96 12.69 -1.55
CA VAL A 524 -25.16 13.27 -0.46
C VAL A 524 -25.60 12.69 0.89
N THR A 525 -26.88 12.54 1.14
CA THR A 525 -27.39 12.03 2.43
C THR A 525 -27.16 10.53 2.60
N GLU A 526 -27.49 9.72 1.59
CA GLU A 526 -27.49 8.27 1.69
C GLU A 526 -26.16 7.63 1.26
N GLY A 527 -25.35 8.36 0.49
CA GLY A 527 -24.18 7.81 -0.21
C GLY A 527 -24.59 7.09 -1.51
N LYS A 528 -23.62 6.78 -2.35
CA LYS A 528 -23.83 6.00 -3.58
C LYS A 528 -22.53 5.35 -4.03
N GLY A 529 -22.50 4.04 -4.13
CA GLY A 529 -21.29 3.31 -4.51
C GLY A 529 -20.16 3.57 -3.51
N GLN A 530 -19.06 4.16 -3.96
CA GLN A 530 -17.95 4.54 -3.08
C GLN A 530 -18.10 5.91 -2.42
N MET A 531 -19.08 6.69 -2.80
CA MET A 531 -19.38 7.95 -2.13
C MET A 531 -20.02 7.66 -0.76
N PRO A 532 -19.38 8.06 0.34
CA PRO A 532 -19.93 7.81 1.67
C PRO A 532 -21.24 8.58 1.90
N SER A 533 -22.04 8.10 2.85
CA SER A 533 -23.18 8.82 3.38
C SER A 533 -22.72 10.05 4.17
N TRP A 534 -23.37 11.18 3.91
CA TRP A 534 -23.16 12.44 4.62
C TRP A 534 -24.39 12.81 5.48
N ALA A 535 -25.14 11.79 5.92
CA ALA A 535 -26.30 11.97 6.82
C ALA A 535 -25.92 12.67 8.14
N SER A 536 -24.68 12.51 8.60
CA SER A 536 -24.16 13.17 9.81
C SER A 536 -23.91 14.66 9.65
N PHE A 537 -23.90 15.21 8.42
CA PHE A 537 -23.84 16.66 8.22
C PHE A 537 -25.13 17.33 8.68
N LEU A 538 -25.00 18.55 9.20
CA LEU A 538 -26.17 19.37 9.45
C LEU A 538 -26.93 19.58 8.13
N GLU A 539 -28.23 19.75 8.21
CA GLU A 539 -29.04 20.04 7.03
C GLU A 539 -28.54 21.31 6.29
N ILE A 540 -28.15 22.32 7.08
CA ILE A 540 -27.59 23.57 6.55
C ILE A 540 -26.28 23.37 5.78
N GLU A 541 -25.45 22.43 6.23
CA GLU A 541 -24.21 22.08 5.52
C GLU A 541 -24.49 21.38 4.19
N ARG A 542 -25.41 20.42 4.18
CA ARG A 542 -25.84 19.75 2.92
C ARG A 542 -26.48 20.72 1.94
N GLU A 543 -27.34 21.62 2.42
CA GLU A 543 -27.96 22.66 1.62
C GLU A 543 -26.92 23.65 1.06
N ALA A 544 -25.90 24.01 1.84
CA ALA A 544 -24.80 24.84 1.38
C ALA A 544 -23.98 24.15 0.27
N MET A 545 -23.67 22.88 0.43
CA MET A 545 -23.00 22.08 -0.63
C MET A 545 -23.81 22.11 -1.93
N LEU A 546 -25.14 21.91 -1.85
CA LEU A 546 -25.98 21.94 -3.02
C LEU A 546 -26.05 23.34 -3.63
N ALA A 547 -26.10 24.40 -2.81
CA ALA A 547 -26.09 25.77 -3.29
C ALA A 547 -24.83 26.09 -4.09
N PHE A 548 -23.67 25.61 -3.65
CA PHE A 548 -22.42 25.72 -4.38
C PHE A 548 -22.44 24.92 -5.70
N LEU A 549 -22.87 23.66 -5.67
CA LEU A 549 -22.89 22.79 -6.83
C LEU A 549 -23.90 23.22 -7.90
N PHE A 550 -25.02 23.80 -7.49
CA PHE A 550 -26.06 24.32 -8.40
C PHE A 550 -25.91 25.80 -8.71
N ASN A 551 -24.91 26.46 -8.10
CA ASN A 551 -24.63 27.87 -8.26
C ASN A 551 -25.87 28.77 -8.01
N ASP A 552 -26.56 28.51 -6.90
CA ASP A 552 -27.77 29.20 -6.48
C ASP A 552 -27.69 29.76 -5.05
N ARG A 553 -28.74 30.40 -4.54
CA ARG A 553 -28.89 30.95 -3.18
C ARG A 553 -27.80 31.97 -2.79
N HIS A 554 -27.27 32.74 -3.76
CA HIS A 554 -26.18 33.71 -3.50
C HIS A 554 -26.59 34.86 -2.57
N ASP A 555 -27.87 35.21 -2.53
CA ASP A 555 -28.41 36.29 -1.69
C ASP A 555 -28.85 35.84 -0.29
N GLU A 556 -28.71 34.55 0.01
CA GLU A 556 -29.04 33.97 1.29
C GLU A 556 -27.77 33.77 2.14
N THR A 557 -27.81 34.26 3.39
CA THR A 557 -26.70 34.11 4.33
C THR A 557 -27.07 33.21 5.49
N ILE A 558 -26.04 32.64 6.09
CA ILE A 558 -26.10 31.75 7.26
C ILE A 558 -25.42 32.47 8.40
N ASP A 559 -26.10 32.61 9.54
CA ASP A 559 -25.49 33.01 10.81
C ASP A 559 -24.78 31.76 11.37
N THR A 560 -23.47 31.86 11.49
CA THR A 560 -22.61 30.75 11.93
C THR A 560 -22.19 30.84 13.39
N GLU A 561 -22.53 31.92 14.09
CA GLU A 561 -22.05 32.22 15.44
C GLU A 561 -22.31 31.07 16.45
N ASN A 562 -23.42 30.36 16.27
CA ASN A 562 -23.84 29.27 17.16
C ASN A 562 -23.87 27.89 16.48
N LEU A 563 -23.31 27.77 15.26
CA LEU A 563 -23.27 26.52 14.54
C LEU A 563 -21.96 25.78 14.80
N GLN A 564 -22.07 24.54 15.28
CA GLN A 564 -20.95 23.60 15.26
C GLN A 564 -21.03 22.80 13.95
N PHE A 565 -20.14 23.15 13.02
CA PHE A 565 -20.05 22.43 11.76
C PHE A 565 -19.49 21.03 11.96
N THR A 566 -20.06 20.05 11.27
CA THR A 566 -19.64 18.66 11.36
C THR A 566 -18.51 18.32 10.39
N TRP A 567 -18.34 19.13 9.34
CA TRP A 567 -17.33 18.86 8.30
C TRP A 567 -15.89 19.18 8.77
N THR A 568 -15.70 19.99 9.77
CA THR A 568 -14.37 20.32 10.34
C THR A 568 -13.95 19.36 11.46
N GLY A 569 -14.86 18.52 11.98
CA GLY A 569 -14.57 17.68 13.16
C GLY A 569 -14.06 18.46 14.39
N ASN A 570 -14.37 19.74 14.52
CA ASN A 570 -13.79 20.70 15.47
C ASN A 570 -12.29 20.98 15.26
N ILE A 571 -11.78 20.77 14.06
CA ILE A 571 -10.39 21.04 13.68
C ILE A 571 -10.29 22.45 13.14
N PRO A 572 -9.49 23.35 13.78
CA PRO A 572 -9.40 24.76 13.40
C PRO A 572 -8.54 25.03 12.17
N TYR A 573 -7.70 24.09 11.79
CA TYR A 573 -6.79 24.21 10.66
C TYR A 573 -6.87 22.99 9.76
N LEU A 574 -6.86 23.23 8.46
CA LEU A 574 -6.96 22.20 7.41
C LEU A 574 -5.79 22.33 6.45
N SER A 575 -5.31 21.22 5.93
CA SER A 575 -4.41 21.26 4.79
C SER A 575 -5.15 21.73 3.53
N THR A 576 -4.43 22.29 2.60
CA THR A 576 -4.95 22.62 1.26
C THR A 576 -5.00 21.38 0.35
N GLY A 577 -4.59 20.22 0.86
CA GLY A 577 -4.35 19.00 0.10
C GLY A 577 -2.91 18.91 -0.37
N HIS A 578 -2.57 17.79 -0.96
CA HIS A 578 -1.30 17.56 -1.61
C HIS A 578 -1.38 18.01 -3.07
N HIS A 579 -0.32 18.63 -3.55
CA HIS A 579 -0.30 19.20 -4.88
C HIS A 579 0.96 18.76 -5.61
N ASP A 580 0.78 18.13 -6.75
CA ASP A 580 1.88 17.85 -7.68
C ASP A 580 2.61 19.16 -8.02
N PHE A 581 3.92 19.09 -8.14
CA PHE A 581 4.71 20.24 -8.52
C PHE A 581 5.58 19.89 -9.74
N HIS A 582 5.15 20.41 -10.88
CA HIS A 582 5.74 20.11 -12.18
C HIS A 582 6.20 21.38 -12.89
N ASP A 583 7.09 21.21 -13.88
CA ASP A 583 7.47 22.26 -14.82
C ASP A 583 6.36 22.50 -15.86
N GLU A 584 6.59 23.40 -16.83
CA GLU A 584 5.62 23.74 -17.87
C GLU A 584 5.28 22.58 -18.83
N GLU A 585 6.18 21.60 -18.96
CA GLU A 585 5.99 20.40 -19.79
C GLU A 585 5.34 19.25 -18.99
N GLY A 586 5.14 19.41 -17.67
CA GLY A 586 4.50 18.41 -16.79
C GLY A 586 5.50 17.41 -16.17
N TYR A 587 6.78 17.72 -16.13
CA TYR A 587 7.80 16.90 -15.47
C TYR A 587 8.08 17.39 -14.05
N PRO A 588 8.51 16.48 -13.14
CA PRO A 588 8.80 16.85 -11.76
C PRO A 588 9.85 17.96 -11.63
N ILE A 589 9.67 18.80 -10.61
CA ILE A 589 10.54 19.96 -10.38
C ILE A 589 11.93 19.63 -9.87
N ASN A 590 12.15 18.45 -9.36
CA ASN A 590 13.44 18.02 -8.81
C ASN A 590 14.31 17.33 -9.86
N LYS A 591 15.61 17.20 -9.53
CA LYS A 591 16.56 16.43 -10.34
C LYS A 591 16.16 14.97 -10.43
N ARG A 592 16.55 14.38 -11.54
CA ARG A 592 16.46 12.94 -11.78
C ARG A 592 17.47 12.15 -10.95
N PRO A 593 17.24 10.85 -10.67
CA PRO A 593 16.08 10.04 -11.12
C PRO A 593 14.85 10.25 -10.25
N TRP A 594 13.67 10.28 -10.87
CA TRP A 594 12.38 10.46 -10.20
C TRP A 594 11.80 9.17 -9.62
N GLY A 595 12.36 8.03 -9.98
CA GLY A 595 12.08 6.72 -9.42
C GLY A 595 13.28 5.82 -9.56
N GLN A 596 13.46 4.92 -8.61
CA GLN A 596 14.64 4.05 -8.55
C GLN A 596 14.28 2.65 -8.05
N LEU A 597 15.11 1.69 -8.43
CA LEU A 597 15.18 0.36 -7.84
C LEU A 597 16.54 0.21 -7.16
N HIS A 598 16.53 -0.26 -5.91
CA HIS A 598 17.71 -0.39 -5.06
C HIS A 598 17.93 -1.83 -4.65
N ALA A 599 19.19 -2.25 -4.50
CA ALA A 599 19.58 -3.46 -3.81
C ALA A 599 20.45 -3.08 -2.59
N ILE A 600 20.04 -3.56 -1.43
CA ILE A 600 20.67 -3.26 -0.15
C ILE A 600 21.21 -4.55 0.48
N ASP A 601 22.49 -4.58 0.83
CA ASP A 601 23.09 -5.66 1.61
C ASP A 601 22.62 -5.57 3.07
N MET A 602 21.78 -6.50 3.49
CA MET A 602 21.21 -6.47 4.84
C MET A 602 22.20 -6.89 5.93
N ASN A 603 23.38 -7.39 5.58
CA ASN A 603 24.44 -7.66 6.58
C ASN A 603 25.18 -6.38 6.99
N THR A 604 25.26 -5.40 6.09
CA THR A 604 26.00 -4.16 6.29
C THR A 604 25.14 -2.91 6.33
N GLY A 605 23.94 -2.97 5.74
CA GLY A 605 23.06 -1.81 5.51
C GLY A 605 23.54 -0.90 4.41
N ASP A 606 24.46 -1.34 3.53
CA ASP A 606 24.97 -0.54 2.41
C ASP A 606 24.25 -0.89 1.10
N PHE A 607 24.10 0.11 0.22
CA PHE A 607 23.59 -0.12 -1.12
C PHE A 607 24.59 -0.90 -1.97
N LYS A 608 24.14 -2.01 -2.58
CA LYS A 608 24.91 -2.72 -3.60
C LYS A 608 24.86 -1.97 -4.93
N TRP A 609 23.68 -1.51 -5.31
CA TRP A 609 23.40 -0.71 -6.48
C TRP A 609 22.07 0.04 -6.36
N SER A 610 21.93 1.09 -7.17
CA SER A 610 20.70 1.85 -7.37
C SER A 610 20.61 2.22 -8.84
N VAL A 611 19.47 1.94 -9.47
CA VAL A 611 19.24 2.23 -10.90
C VAL A 611 17.93 2.98 -11.09
N PRO A 612 17.81 3.86 -12.11
CA PRO A 612 16.54 4.47 -12.46
C PRO A 612 15.48 3.39 -12.76
N LEU A 613 14.26 3.58 -12.28
CA LEU A 613 13.13 2.70 -12.53
C LEU A 613 12.05 3.45 -13.32
N GLY A 614 11.83 3.03 -14.55
CA GLY A 614 10.93 3.69 -15.49
C GLY A 614 11.57 4.81 -16.29
N THR A 615 10.80 5.33 -17.25
CA THR A 615 11.19 6.46 -18.08
C THR A 615 9.93 7.21 -18.55
N TYR A 616 10.08 8.48 -18.90
CA TYR A 616 9.05 9.18 -19.68
C TYR A 616 9.31 8.94 -21.17
N PRO A 617 8.39 8.27 -21.91
CA PRO A 617 8.61 7.92 -23.32
C PRO A 617 8.93 9.14 -24.21
N ALA A 618 8.38 10.32 -23.90
CA ALA A 618 8.67 11.55 -24.62
C ALA A 618 10.10 12.05 -24.40
N LEU A 619 10.70 11.81 -23.23
CA LEU A 619 12.08 12.15 -22.96
C LEU A 619 13.04 11.11 -23.57
N GLU A 620 12.68 9.82 -23.47
CA GLU A 620 13.43 8.73 -24.13
C GLU A 620 13.53 8.98 -25.65
N ALA A 621 12.42 9.40 -26.29
CA ALA A 621 12.41 9.75 -27.71
C ALA A 621 13.29 10.98 -28.04
N LYS A 622 13.53 11.88 -27.09
CA LYS A 622 14.47 13.01 -27.20
C LYS A 622 15.93 12.60 -26.92
N GLY A 623 16.18 11.33 -26.57
CA GLY A 623 17.51 10.77 -26.31
C GLY A 623 18.02 10.95 -24.87
N TYR A 624 17.12 11.20 -23.93
CA TYR A 624 17.48 11.16 -22.50
C TYR A 624 17.70 9.72 -22.03
N GLU A 625 18.66 9.53 -21.14
CA GLU A 625 18.81 8.29 -20.37
C GLU A 625 17.57 8.04 -19.50
N PRO A 626 17.34 6.80 -19.03
CA PRO A 626 16.20 6.51 -18.16
C PRO A 626 16.08 7.51 -17.01
N THR A 627 14.92 8.14 -16.91
CA THR A 627 14.70 9.25 -15.97
C THR A 627 14.21 8.77 -14.59
N GLY A 628 13.78 7.52 -14.50
CA GLY A 628 12.87 7.12 -13.44
C GLY A 628 11.49 7.77 -13.63
N THR A 629 10.49 7.21 -12.97
CA THR A 629 9.16 7.82 -12.85
C THR A 629 8.63 7.59 -11.45
N PHE A 630 7.62 8.34 -11.03
CA PHE A 630 6.81 7.89 -9.92
C PHE A 630 6.43 6.41 -10.13
N ASN A 631 6.43 5.64 -9.06
CA ASN A 631 6.16 4.21 -9.15
C ASN A 631 5.39 3.69 -7.93
N ILE A 632 4.38 2.90 -8.21
CA ILE A 632 3.60 2.12 -7.24
C ILE A 632 3.61 0.69 -7.73
N GLY A 633 4.12 -0.21 -6.94
CA GLY A 633 4.30 -1.61 -7.26
C GLY A 633 5.39 -2.18 -6.38
N GLY A 634 5.71 -3.43 -6.54
CA GLY A 634 6.76 -4.04 -5.75
C GLY A 634 7.50 -5.12 -6.51
N PRO A 635 8.76 -5.35 -6.16
CA PRO A 635 9.58 -6.40 -6.76
C PRO A 635 9.18 -7.78 -6.28
N VAL A 636 9.51 -8.78 -7.11
CA VAL A 636 9.62 -10.19 -6.76
C VAL A 636 11.00 -10.67 -7.20
N VAL A 637 11.73 -11.33 -6.31
CA VAL A 637 13.06 -11.85 -6.60
C VAL A 637 13.04 -13.37 -6.72
N THR A 638 13.84 -13.93 -7.64
CA THR A 638 13.87 -15.38 -7.90
C THR A 638 15.28 -15.96 -7.78
N ALA A 639 15.37 -17.26 -7.45
CA ALA A 639 16.64 -18.00 -7.48
C ALA A 639 17.27 -18.03 -8.88
N GLY A 640 16.49 -17.77 -9.95
CA GLY A 640 16.99 -17.59 -11.31
C GLY A 640 17.83 -16.32 -11.52
N GLY A 641 18.04 -15.52 -10.49
CA GLY A 641 18.87 -14.32 -10.53
C GLY A 641 18.15 -13.07 -11.05
N LEU A 642 16.82 -13.05 -11.00
CA LEU A 642 15.99 -11.99 -11.57
C LEU A 642 15.19 -11.26 -10.50
N VAL A 643 15.00 -9.95 -10.73
CA VAL A 643 14.03 -9.10 -10.04
C VAL A 643 12.98 -8.69 -11.04
N PHE A 644 11.73 -9.17 -10.87
CA PHE A 644 10.59 -8.79 -11.69
C PHE A 644 9.83 -7.64 -11.04
N ILE A 645 9.48 -6.60 -11.83
CA ILE A 645 8.73 -5.44 -11.34
C ILE A 645 7.96 -4.76 -12.49
N GLY A 646 6.71 -4.32 -12.22
CA GLY A 646 5.96 -3.38 -13.06
C GLY A 646 6.17 -1.96 -12.55
N ALA A 647 5.21 -1.43 -11.81
CA ALA A 647 5.28 -0.22 -10.98
C ALA A 647 5.22 1.14 -11.71
N THR A 648 5.76 1.28 -12.90
CA THR A 648 6.13 2.56 -13.51
C THR A 648 5.07 3.15 -14.44
N LEU A 649 5.11 4.48 -14.62
CA LEU A 649 4.17 5.22 -15.48
C LEU A 649 4.31 4.87 -16.98
N ASP A 650 5.44 4.32 -17.39
CA ASP A 650 5.69 3.89 -18.78
C ASP A 650 5.05 2.54 -19.14
N GLU A 651 4.30 1.95 -18.21
CA GLU A 651 3.50 0.74 -18.43
C GLU A 651 4.34 -0.50 -18.82
N ARG A 652 5.63 -0.54 -18.44
CA ARG A 652 6.52 -1.66 -18.74
C ARG A 652 6.62 -2.62 -17.56
N PHE A 653 6.43 -3.92 -17.84
CA PHE A 653 6.81 -5.00 -16.94
C PHE A 653 8.23 -5.42 -17.23
N ARG A 654 9.11 -5.45 -16.23
CA ARG A 654 10.57 -5.57 -16.37
C ARG A 654 11.13 -6.74 -15.60
N ALA A 655 12.28 -7.23 -16.08
CA ALA A 655 13.16 -8.13 -15.35
C ALA A 655 14.58 -7.54 -15.31
N PHE A 656 15.10 -7.41 -14.09
CA PHE A 656 16.47 -6.92 -13.84
C PHE A 656 17.34 -8.08 -13.37
N ASP A 657 18.64 -8.02 -13.70
CA ASP A 657 19.66 -8.85 -13.05
C ASP A 657 19.79 -8.43 -11.59
N LYS A 658 19.55 -9.35 -10.67
CA LYS A 658 19.56 -9.06 -9.22
C LYS A 658 20.91 -8.60 -8.69
N THR A 659 22.01 -8.96 -9.38
CA THR A 659 23.38 -8.68 -8.95
C THR A 659 23.87 -7.31 -9.41
N THR A 660 23.48 -6.92 -10.63
CA THR A 660 24.00 -5.70 -11.29
C THR A 660 22.99 -4.57 -11.38
N GLY A 661 21.70 -4.88 -11.31
CA GLY A 661 20.63 -3.91 -11.60
C GLY A 661 20.43 -3.64 -13.10
N GLU A 662 21.06 -4.43 -13.99
CA GLU A 662 20.87 -4.29 -15.44
C GLU A 662 19.47 -4.75 -15.83
N GLU A 663 18.72 -3.94 -16.63
CA GLU A 663 17.46 -4.35 -17.24
C GLU A 663 17.73 -5.35 -18.35
N LEU A 664 17.31 -6.61 -18.17
CA LEU A 664 17.54 -7.71 -19.11
C LEU A 664 16.38 -7.94 -20.09
N TRP A 665 15.18 -7.54 -19.70
CA TRP A 665 13.96 -7.75 -20.48
C TRP A 665 12.85 -6.83 -20.01
N TYR A 666 11.98 -6.43 -20.94
CA TYR A 666 10.70 -5.81 -20.62
C TYR A 666 9.60 -6.20 -21.60
N TYR A 667 8.36 -6.05 -21.15
CA TYR A 667 7.15 -6.18 -21.97
C TYR A 667 6.29 -4.92 -21.80
N GLN A 668 5.86 -4.33 -22.93
CA GLN A 668 4.95 -3.18 -22.93
C GLN A 668 3.54 -3.69 -22.67
N MET A 669 2.96 -3.32 -21.54
CA MET A 669 1.56 -3.59 -21.20
C MET A 669 0.65 -2.47 -21.73
N ASP A 670 -0.68 -2.64 -21.59
CA ASP A 670 -1.66 -1.60 -21.93
C ASP A 670 -2.00 -0.70 -20.73
N GLY A 671 -1.39 -0.94 -19.59
CA GLY A 671 -1.54 -0.16 -18.37
C GLY A 671 -0.48 -0.54 -17.35
N SER A 672 -0.21 0.35 -16.41
CA SER A 672 0.84 0.16 -15.39
C SER A 672 0.55 -1.02 -14.47
N GLY A 673 1.60 -1.72 -14.04
CA GLY A 673 1.53 -2.86 -13.15
C GLY A 673 1.71 -2.45 -11.69
N TYR A 674 0.65 -2.01 -11.03
CA TYR A 674 0.70 -1.49 -9.65
C TYR A 674 0.64 -2.54 -8.55
N ALA A 675 0.51 -3.80 -8.89
CA ALA A 675 0.65 -4.94 -7.98
C ALA A 675 2.04 -5.58 -8.14
N ALA A 676 2.52 -6.26 -7.11
CA ALA A 676 3.68 -7.13 -7.29
C ALA A 676 3.29 -8.34 -8.17
N PRO A 677 4.18 -8.85 -9.02
CA PRO A 677 3.92 -10.07 -9.77
C PRO A 677 3.88 -11.30 -8.86
N SER A 678 3.41 -12.43 -9.40
CA SER A 678 3.49 -13.74 -8.76
C SER A 678 4.18 -14.71 -9.69
N THR A 679 4.96 -15.65 -9.15
CA THR A 679 5.60 -16.70 -9.96
C THR A 679 5.39 -18.06 -9.32
N PHE A 680 5.07 -19.06 -10.15
CA PHE A 680 4.75 -20.39 -9.70
C PHE A 680 5.12 -21.45 -10.74
N MET A 681 5.21 -22.71 -10.31
CA MET A 681 5.36 -23.87 -11.18
C MET A 681 4.01 -24.54 -11.36
N TYR A 682 3.62 -24.82 -12.61
CA TYR A 682 2.44 -25.61 -12.93
C TYR A 682 2.75 -26.56 -14.09
N GLU A 683 2.45 -27.86 -13.89
CA GLU A 683 2.76 -28.93 -14.86
C GLU A 683 4.21 -28.91 -15.39
N GLY A 684 5.16 -28.56 -14.51
CA GLY A 684 6.60 -28.54 -14.82
C GLY A 684 7.09 -27.33 -15.61
N ARG A 685 6.24 -26.29 -15.80
CA ARG A 685 6.58 -25.02 -16.43
C ARG A 685 6.44 -23.87 -15.43
N GLN A 686 7.44 -22.98 -15.39
CA GLN A 686 7.39 -21.77 -14.58
C GLN A 686 6.61 -20.68 -15.29
N TYR A 687 5.71 -20.05 -14.55
CA TYR A 687 4.91 -18.91 -15.00
C TYR A 687 5.20 -17.68 -14.14
N VAL A 688 5.09 -16.50 -14.75
CA VAL A 688 5.09 -15.19 -14.07
C VAL A 688 3.83 -14.44 -14.49
N VAL A 689 3.05 -13.99 -13.50
CA VAL A 689 1.77 -13.31 -13.74
C VAL A 689 1.79 -11.93 -13.10
N ILE A 690 1.33 -10.91 -13.82
CA ILE A 690 1.19 -9.54 -13.33
C ILE A 690 -0.15 -8.94 -13.74
N ALA A 691 -0.71 -8.08 -12.86
CA ALA A 691 -1.82 -7.22 -13.19
C ALA A 691 -1.31 -5.95 -13.88
N GLY A 692 -1.79 -5.66 -15.09
CA GLY A 692 -1.52 -4.41 -15.82
C GLY A 692 -2.77 -3.56 -15.91
N GLY A 693 -3.33 -3.17 -14.74
CA GLY A 693 -4.60 -2.45 -14.66
C GLY A 693 -4.48 -0.94 -14.89
N GLY A 694 -3.31 -0.37 -14.68
CA GLY A 694 -3.07 1.07 -14.80
C GLY A 694 -4.02 1.91 -13.95
N GLY A 695 -4.29 3.12 -14.39
CA GLY A 695 -5.21 4.06 -13.75
C GLY A 695 -4.72 4.53 -12.38
N GLY A 696 -5.65 4.78 -11.48
CA GLY A 696 -5.34 5.19 -10.13
C GLY A 696 -5.04 6.67 -10.01
N ILE A 697 -4.34 7.07 -8.96
CA ILE A 697 -4.01 8.46 -8.67
C ILE A 697 -3.10 9.12 -9.72
N HIS A 698 -2.39 8.30 -10.52
CA HIS A 698 -1.42 8.80 -11.50
C HIS A 698 -1.98 8.89 -12.93
N GLN A 699 -3.28 8.65 -13.10
CA GLN A 699 -3.99 8.81 -14.37
C GLN A 699 -3.30 8.13 -15.57
N THR A 700 -2.56 7.03 -15.33
CA THR A 700 -2.04 6.21 -16.42
C THR A 700 -3.19 5.57 -17.19
N THR A 701 -2.90 5.01 -18.34
CA THR A 701 -3.91 4.31 -19.14
C THR A 701 -4.60 3.23 -18.30
N THR A 702 -5.91 3.30 -18.16
CA THR A 702 -6.68 2.25 -17.49
C THR A 702 -6.77 1.04 -18.38
N SER A 703 -6.53 -0.14 -17.82
CA SER A 703 -6.58 -1.41 -18.53
C SER A 703 -7.33 -2.47 -17.72
N ASP A 704 -7.78 -3.47 -18.45
CA ASP A 704 -8.60 -4.58 -17.97
C ASP A 704 -7.81 -5.87 -17.74
N SER A 705 -6.46 -5.84 -17.74
CA SER A 705 -5.72 -7.03 -18.13
C SER A 705 -4.80 -7.57 -17.04
N TYR A 706 -4.77 -8.90 -16.96
CA TYR A 706 -3.67 -9.68 -16.39
C TYR A 706 -2.84 -10.30 -17.51
N TYR A 707 -1.54 -10.38 -17.31
CA TYR A 707 -0.58 -10.94 -18.27
C TYR A 707 0.16 -12.10 -17.64
N CYS A 708 0.30 -13.20 -18.36
CA CYS A 708 1.03 -14.38 -17.93
C CYS A 708 2.15 -14.69 -18.92
N PHE A 709 3.33 -14.90 -18.41
CA PHE A 709 4.54 -15.17 -19.19
C PHE A 709 5.16 -16.51 -18.79
N ALA A 710 5.79 -17.19 -19.77
CA ALA A 710 6.61 -18.37 -19.55
C ALA A 710 7.61 -18.53 -20.68
N LEU A 711 8.58 -19.43 -20.53
CA LEU A 711 9.45 -19.84 -21.63
C LEU A 711 8.67 -20.67 -22.66
N PRO A 712 9.07 -20.67 -23.95
CA PRO A 712 8.46 -21.45 -25.01
C PRO A 712 8.28 -22.93 -24.71
#